data_24b4c000d3d7cf6e44d1c3f1c910f783
#
_entry.id   24b4c000d3d7cf6e44d1c3f1c910f783
#
_cell.length_a   1.000
_cell.length_b   1.000
_cell.length_c   1.000
_cell.angle_alpha   90.00
_cell.angle_beta   90.00
_cell.angle_gamma   90.00
#
_symmetry.space_group_name_H-M   'P 1'
#
loop_
_entity.id
_entity.type
_entity.pdbx_description
1 polymer ?
#
loop_
_entity_poly.entity_id
_entity_poly.type
_entity_poly.pdbx_seq_one_letter_code
_entity_poly.pdbx_strand_id
1 'polypeptide(L)'
;MQVLTWMRTDQILMVIQILGMQTFLQLLPAEVESASLVKGVKWVAQCCDIEDYPRFGYRGFHLDPCRHFITVQNVKKQIDLMASLKVNTMHFHLTEDQGWRIEIKKYPKLTSIGGYRKEGDGSIYGGFYTQEEIKDIVDYATKRYMTVIPEVDLPGHMMAAIAAYPELSCKGEQWTPRMVWGIEDIVMCPGKELMFHFLDDIFKEMVPLFPGKYFHIGGDECPKTSWKTCPTCQKRIVDEHLQGDSKHSAEERLQSYVIKRVEKMLEKYGKKIIGWDEILEGGLSENATVMSWRGIDGGIEAAKQGHDVIMTPGSGGLYLDHYQGDSKIEPITIPSSPVYLAKTYSFDPVPDVIRKAGLDKYILGVQCNNWSEYMYSNAKMEYMMYPRALALSEVAWSPLSRKNFTDFSKRVDANLVRLDERCIKYHLPLPEQPYGSCDKVVITQDTTVTFTTSRPMKMVYTLDGTMPTPESLVYTAPIPVNHDCIINIATVLPSGKMSRIRTIQVEKQNYAPSVEVKDVKPGLEMKRIKGYYHHVNDLEWTDGVWENSVIRNFGEMKLKQADDARTLRGENGYAAIAEGYVMVPEDGVYYVSSRADQVWIDSKLLIDNSSEVKSISHRDNCVALAKGLHPIKYVFIANITGGWPSWWNGLNLQMRKDNSKEFANVEDSQLFH
;
A
#
# COMPACT_ATOMS: atom_id res chain seq x y z
N MET A 1 -24.41 14.19 18.63
CA MET A 1 -25.52 15.14 18.49
C MET A 1 -25.18 16.38 17.65
N GLN A 2 -23.92 16.82 17.52
CA GLN A 2 -23.52 18.02 16.74
C GLN A 2 -23.55 17.86 15.21
N VAL A 3 -23.60 16.65 14.65
CA VAL A 3 -23.62 16.43 13.17
C VAL A 3 -25.03 16.61 12.58
N LEU A 4 -26.06 16.56 13.39
CA LEU A 4 -27.44 16.65 12.92
C LEU A 4 -27.99 18.09 12.77
N THR A 5 -27.25 19.11 13.17
CA THR A 5 -27.71 20.52 13.18
C THR A 5 -27.84 21.18 11.79
N TRP A 6 -27.34 20.51 10.74
CA TRP A 6 -27.34 21.07 9.39
C TRP A 6 -28.24 20.34 8.38
N MET A 7 -28.87 19.25 8.80
CA MET A 7 -29.81 18.49 7.94
C MET A 7 -31.25 18.92 8.23
N ARG A 8 -32.13 18.91 7.24
CA ARG A 8 -33.58 19.05 7.46
C ARG A 8 -34.08 17.83 8.25
N THR A 9 -35.15 18.03 9.02
CA THR A 9 -35.70 16.99 9.92
C THR A 9 -36.05 15.70 9.17
N ASP A 10 -36.53 15.79 7.95
CA ASP A 10 -36.80 14.66 7.06
C ASP A 10 -35.53 13.89 6.66
N GLN A 11 -34.44 14.59 6.38
CA GLN A 11 -33.14 13.97 6.05
C GLN A 11 -32.54 13.26 7.26
N ILE A 12 -32.68 13.81 8.46
CA ILE A 12 -32.23 13.19 9.72
C ILE A 12 -32.99 11.88 9.96
N LEU A 13 -34.33 11.89 9.80
CA LEU A 13 -35.17 10.71 9.93
C LEU A 13 -34.76 9.60 8.95
N MET A 14 -34.48 9.95 7.71
CA MET A 14 -34.04 8.99 6.67
C MET A 14 -32.69 8.36 7.01
N VAL A 15 -31.70 9.14 7.49
CA VAL A 15 -30.38 8.60 7.91
C VAL A 15 -30.57 7.63 9.08
N ILE A 16 -31.38 7.96 10.08
CA ILE A 16 -31.69 7.09 11.23
C ILE A 16 -32.36 5.79 10.75
N GLN A 17 -33.31 5.87 9.82
CA GLN A 17 -33.99 4.70 9.28
C GLN A 17 -33.01 3.76 8.54
N ILE A 18 -32.07 4.30 7.75
CA ILE A 18 -31.10 3.47 7.04
C ILE A 18 -30.09 2.83 7.98
N LEU A 19 -29.54 3.57 8.93
CA LEU A 19 -28.67 2.99 9.95
C LEU A 19 -29.39 1.90 10.76
N GLY A 20 -30.67 2.11 11.08
CA GLY A 20 -31.53 1.11 11.70
C GLY A 20 -31.73 -0.13 10.80
N MET A 21 -31.97 0.07 9.51
CA MET A 21 -32.08 -1.02 8.54
C MET A 21 -30.79 -1.80 8.40
N GLN A 22 -29.64 -1.13 8.33
CA GLN A 22 -28.33 -1.79 8.31
C GLN A 22 -28.10 -2.63 9.57
N THR A 23 -28.46 -2.12 10.75
CA THR A 23 -28.42 -2.88 12.01
C THR A 23 -29.36 -4.08 11.96
N PHE A 24 -30.59 -3.90 11.46
CA PHE A 24 -31.55 -5.00 11.30
C PHE A 24 -31.05 -6.09 10.36
N LEU A 25 -30.47 -5.73 9.22
CA LEU A 25 -29.88 -6.68 8.28
C LEU A 25 -28.76 -7.51 8.94
N GLN A 26 -27.99 -6.93 9.86
CA GLN A 26 -26.95 -7.65 10.61
C GLN A 26 -27.51 -8.70 11.58
N LEU A 27 -28.79 -8.60 11.98
CA LEU A 27 -29.46 -9.58 12.84
C LEU A 27 -30.01 -10.78 12.05
N LEU A 28 -30.13 -10.66 10.73
CA LEU A 28 -30.62 -11.72 9.86
C LEU A 28 -29.51 -12.72 9.52
N PRO A 29 -29.84 -13.95 9.10
CA PRO A 29 -28.89 -14.91 8.56
C PRO A 29 -28.04 -14.30 7.42
N ALA A 30 -26.81 -14.81 7.24
CA ALA A 30 -25.85 -14.27 6.28
C ALA A 30 -26.36 -14.33 4.84
N GLU A 31 -27.22 -15.29 4.53
CA GLU A 31 -27.85 -15.51 3.23
C GLU A 31 -28.71 -14.32 2.75
N VAL A 32 -29.01 -13.35 3.62
CA VAL A 32 -29.64 -12.08 3.23
C VAL A 32 -28.76 -11.28 2.26
N GLU A 33 -27.47 -11.53 2.27
CA GLU A 33 -26.47 -10.90 1.42
C GLU A 33 -26.24 -11.65 0.07
N SER A 34 -26.86 -12.82 -0.09
CA SER A 34 -26.64 -13.66 -1.27
C SER A 34 -27.21 -13.01 -2.54
N ALA A 35 -26.42 -13.00 -3.62
CA ALA A 35 -26.85 -12.52 -4.93
C ALA A 35 -27.86 -13.45 -5.62
N SER A 36 -28.05 -14.67 -5.09
CA SER A 36 -28.96 -15.68 -5.62
C SER A 36 -29.97 -16.15 -4.59
N LEU A 37 -31.11 -16.68 -5.06
CA LEU A 37 -32.14 -17.20 -4.18
C LEU A 37 -31.64 -18.42 -3.41
N VAL A 38 -31.51 -18.32 -2.10
CA VAL A 38 -31.15 -19.42 -1.21
C VAL A 38 -32.45 -20.02 -0.62
N LYS A 39 -32.66 -21.32 -0.85
CA LYS A 39 -33.85 -22.04 -0.33
C LYS A 39 -33.58 -22.64 1.05
N GLY A 40 -34.61 -22.76 1.87
CA GLY A 40 -34.53 -23.42 3.19
C GLY A 40 -33.98 -22.57 4.32
N VAL A 41 -33.69 -21.30 4.09
CA VAL A 41 -33.22 -20.36 5.12
C VAL A 41 -34.37 -20.05 6.10
N LYS A 42 -34.10 -20.21 7.39
CA LYS A 42 -35.00 -19.72 8.44
C LYS A 42 -34.69 -18.22 8.68
N TRP A 43 -35.56 -17.38 8.16
CA TRP A 43 -35.46 -15.93 8.35
C TRP A 43 -35.90 -15.53 9.74
N VAL A 44 -34.96 -15.54 10.69
CA VAL A 44 -35.19 -15.24 12.10
C VAL A 44 -34.22 -14.18 12.55
N ALA A 45 -34.75 -13.16 13.25
CA ALA A 45 -33.95 -12.22 14.04
C ALA A 45 -34.24 -12.45 15.51
N GLN A 46 -33.23 -12.43 16.36
CA GLN A 46 -33.42 -12.50 17.81
C GLN A 46 -34.08 -11.21 18.30
N CYS A 47 -35.06 -11.34 19.23
CA CYS A 47 -35.59 -10.18 19.92
C CYS A 47 -34.50 -9.54 20.77
N CYS A 48 -34.26 -8.26 20.57
CA CYS A 48 -33.26 -7.50 21.32
C CYS A 48 -33.64 -6.02 21.36
N ASP A 49 -33.17 -5.34 22.39
CA ASP A 49 -33.12 -3.88 22.45
C ASP A 49 -31.75 -3.40 22.07
N ILE A 50 -31.68 -2.46 21.11
CA ILE A 50 -30.41 -1.92 20.60
C ILE A 50 -30.42 -0.40 20.74
N GLU A 51 -29.54 0.10 21.58
CA GLU A 51 -29.16 1.51 21.61
C GLU A 51 -27.83 1.68 20.93
N ASP A 52 -27.84 2.34 19.78
CA ASP A 52 -26.65 2.42 18.91
C ASP A 52 -26.54 3.79 18.23
N TYR A 53 -25.34 4.36 18.25
CA TYR A 53 -25.04 5.64 17.62
C TYR A 53 -23.54 5.75 17.27
N PRO A 54 -23.18 6.50 16.21
CA PRO A 54 -21.79 6.63 15.82
C PRO A 54 -21.00 7.48 16.80
N ARG A 55 -19.75 7.08 17.05
CA ARG A 55 -18.77 7.86 17.79
C ARG A 55 -18.35 9.12 17.02
N PHE A 56 -18.18 8.99 15.69
CA PHE A 56 -17.74 10.07 14.81
C PHE A 56 -18.72 10.33 13.67
N GLY A 57 -18.83 11.61 13.30
CA GLY A 57 -19.61 12.06 12.16
C GLY A 57 -18.97 11.70 10.81
N TYR A 58 -17.65 11.78 10.71
CA TYR A 58 -16.88 11.39 9.54
C TYR A 58 -16.36 9.97 9.73
N ARG A 59 -16.73 9.06 8.83
CA ARG A 59 -16.31 7.66 8.80
C ARG A 59 -15.96 7.35 7.35
N GLY A 60 -14.65 7.43 7.03
CA GLY A 60 -14.18 7.46 5.66
C GLY A 60 -13.43 6.23 5.20
N PHE A 61 -13.47 6.02 3.89
CA PHE A 61 -12.52 5.16 3.18
C PHE A 61 -12.04 5.87 1.92
N HIS A 62 -10.84 5.56 1.52
CA HIS A 62 -10.19 6.15 0.35
C HIS A 62 -10.04 5.10 -0.75
N LEU A 63 -10.22 5.52 -2.01
CA LEU A 63 -9.93 4.73 -3.20
C LEU A 63 -9.00 5.52 -4.13
N ASP A 64 -7.95 4.85 -4.57
CA ASP A 64 -6.97 5.35 -5.53
C ASP A 64 -7.13 4.65 -6.89
N PRO A 65 -7.88 5.21 -7.84
CA PRO A 65 -7.94 4.72 -9.22
C PRO A 65 -6.75 5.20 -10.07
N CYS A 66 -5.84 6.01 -9.51
CA CYS A 66 -4.76 6.64 -10.26
C CYS A 66 -3.61 5.70 -10.55
N ARG A 67 -3.12 4.96 -9.54
CA ARG A 67 -2.05 3.98 -9.74
C ARG A 67 -2.58 2.74 -10.45
N HIS A 68 -3.73 2.19 -10.00
CA HIS A 68 -4.46 1.15 -10.74
C HIS A 68 -5.93 1.52 -10.91
N PHE A 69 -6.39 1.53 -12.17
CA PHE A 69 -7.74 1.99 -12.52
C PHE A 69 -8.81 1.04 -11.97
N ILE A 70 -9.82 1.62 -11.32
CA ILE A 70 -10.95 0.91 -10.71
C ILE A 70 -12.19 1.20 -11.58
N THR A 71 -12.82 0.18 -12.14
CA THR A 71 -14.03 0.37 -12.97
C THR A 71 -15.20 0.90 -12.16
N VAL A 72 -16.14 1.61 -12.80
CA VAL A 72 -17.38 2.14 -12.19
C VAL A 72 -18.10 1.05 -11.38
N GLN A 73 -18.23 -0.16 -11.95
CA GLN A 73 -18.88 -1.28 -11.27
C GLN A 73 -18.17 -1.65 -9.97
N ASN A 74 -16.83 -1.65 -9.95
CA ASN A 74 -16.07 -2.00 -8.75
C ASN A 74 -16.07 -0.87 -7.72
N VAL A 75 -16.06 0.40 -8.13
CA VAL A 75 -16.30 1.53 -7.21
C VAL A 75 -17.67 1.38 -6.53
N LYS A 76 -18.73 1.11 -7.29
CA LYS A 76 -20.07 0.87 -6.74
C LYS A 76 -20.11 -0.35 -5.78
N LYS A 77 -19.40 -1.42 -6.11
CA LYS A 77 -19.27 -2.58 -5.21
C LYS A 77 -18.62 -2.20 -3.87
N GLN A 78 -17.57 -1.39 -3.88
CA GLN A 78 -16.96 -0.91 -2.64
C GLN A 78 -17.88 0.05 -1.87
N ILE A 79 -18.63 0.90 -2.55
CA ILE A 79 -19.66 1.75 -1.91
C ILE A 79 -20.70 0.88 -1.18
N ASP A 80 -21.20 -0.19 -1.79
CA ASP A 80 -22.15 -1.11 -1.17
C ASP A 80 -21.59 -1.76 0.09
N LEU A 81 -20.36 -2.26 0.00
CA LEU A 81 -19.69 -2.93 1.12
C LEU A 81 -19.45 -1.97 2.28
N MET A 82 -18.88 -0.80 2.00
CA MET A 82 -18.56 0.18 3.03
C MET A 82 -19.82 0.80 3.64
N ALA A 83 -20.86 1.04 2.85
CA ALA A 83 -22.16 1.48 3.37
C ALA A 83 -22.76 0.45 4.31
N SER A 84 -22.69 -0.86 4.00
CA SER A 84 -23.16 -1.93 4.90
C SER A 84 -22.42 -1.96 6.25
N LEU A 85 -21.21 -1.42 6.28
CA LEU A 85 -20.39 -1.21 7.48
C LEU A 85 -20.61 0.15 8.15
N LYS A 86 -21.66 0.89 7.76
CA LYS A 86 -22.00 2.22 8.29
C LYS A 86 -20.94 3.29 8.05
N VAL A 87 -20.02 3.08 7.09
CA VAL A 87 -19.12 4.11 6.56
C VAL A 87 -19.93 5.06 5.70
N ASN A 88 -19.70 6.38 5.82
CA ASN A 88 -20.54 7.40 5.19
C ASN A 88 -19.78 8.36 4.28
N THR A 89 -18.50 8.15 4.08
CA THR A 89 -17.68 9.04 3.24
C THR A 89 -16.72 8.22 2.39
N MET A 90 -16.70 8.47 1.09
CA MET A 90 -15.70 7.99 0.14
C MET A 90 -14.81 9.14 -0.28
N HIS A 91 -13.52 9.03 -0.01
CA HIS A 91 -12.49 9.91 -0.52
C HIS A 91 -12.01 9.33 -1.86
N PHE A 92 -12.14 10.06 -2.94
CA PHE A 92 -11.90 9.59 -4.30
C PHE A 92 -10.71 10.33 -4.91
N HIS A 93 -9.56 9.67 -4.94
CA HIS A 93 -8.28 10.20 -5.39
C HIS A 93 -8.20 10.15 -6.92
N LEU A 94 -8.56 11.25 -7.60
CA LEU A 94 -8.81 11.28 -9.03
C LEU A 94 -7.63 11.76 -9.88
N THR A 95 -6.58 12.28 -9.26
CA THR A 95 -5.41 12.82 -9.98
C THR A 95 -4.12 12.44 -9.29
N GLU A 96 -3.10 12.06 -10.08
CA GLU A 96 -1.82 11.60 -9.61
C GLU A 96 -0.77 11.65 -10.73
N ASP A 97 0.49 11.47 -10.41
CA ASP A 97 1.61 11.41 -11.36
C ASP A 97 1.41 10.32 -12.43
N GLN A 98 0.81 9.17 -12.04
CA GLN A 98 0.62 8.01 -12.91
C GLN A 98 -0.67 8.06 -13.73
N GLY A 99 -1.59 8.97 -13.40
CA GLY A 99 -2.82 9.06 -14.17
C GLY A 99 -3.82 10.10 -13.68
N TRP A 100 -4.40 10.79 -14.64
CA TRP A 100 -5.54 11.68 -14.45
C TRP A 100 -6.83 10.91 -14.76
N ARG A 101 -7.78 10.84 -13.83
CA ARG A 101 -8.91 9.90 -13.91
C ARG A 101 -10.28 10.52 -14.13
N ILE A 102 -10.41 11.83 -14.23
CA ILE A 102 -11.70 12.50 -14.44
C ILE A 102 -11.70 13.33 -15.72
N GLU A 103 -12.76 13.20 -16.54
CA GLU A 103 -12.95 14.03 -17.73
C GLU A 103 -13.13 15.50 -17.36
N ILE A 104 -12.33 16.37 -18.01
CA ILE A 104 -12.49 17.82 -18.01
C ILE A 104 -12.66 18.26 -19.46
N LYS A 105 -13.86 18.68 -19.82
CA LYS A 105 -14.23 18.96 -21.24
C LYS A 105 -13.40 20.10 -21.84
N LYS A 106 -13.03 21.09 -21.03
CA LYS A 106 -12.14 22.18 -21.43
C LYS A 106 -10.71 21.72 -21.70
N TYR A 107 -10.27 20.66 -21.05
CA TYR A 107 -8.89 20.15 -21.11
C TYR A 107 -8.83 18.67 -21.53
N PRO A 108 -9.21 18.33 -22.79
CA PRO A 108 -9.37 16.93 -23.21
C PRO A 108 -8.08 16.11 -23.19
N LYS A 109 -6.89 16.75 -23.25
CA LYS A 109 -5.62 16.05 -23.14
C LYS A 109 -5.38 15.45 -21.74
N LEU A 110 -6.06 15.94 -20.70
CA LEU A 110 -5.95 15.36 -19.36
C LEU A 110 -6.33 13.87 -19.35
N THR A 111 -7.33 13.49 -20.14
CA THR A 111 -7.75 12.09 -20.25
C THR A 111 -7.09 11.37 -21.42
N SER A 112 -6.92 12.02 -22.59
CA SER A 112 -6.34 11.36 -23.76
C SER A 112 -4.82 11.13 -23.67
N ILE A 113 -4.10 11.93 -22.88
CA ILE A 113 -2.67 11.79 -22.59
C ILE A 113 -2.47 11.40 -21.11
N GLY A 114 -2.94 12.26 -20.18
CA GLY A 114 -2.76 12.07 -18.74
C GLY A 114 -3.48 10.84 -18.18
N GLY A 115 -4.51 10.32 -18.85
CA GLY A 115 -5.22 9.11 -18.47
C GLY A 115 -4.46 7.80 -18.70
N TYR A 116 -3.35 7.85 -19.45
CA TYR A 116 -2.62 6.64 -19.89
C TYR A 116 -1.12 6.79 -19.69
N ARG A 117 -0.48 5.75 -19.20
CA ARG A 117 0.99 5.66 -19.05
C ARG A 117 1.54 4.46 -19.79
N LYS A 118 2.83 4.49 -20.09
CA LYS A 118 3.58 3.36 -20.62
C LYS A 118 4.16 2.58 -19.44
N GLU A 119 3.95 1.28 -19.39
CA GLU A 119 4.56 0.40 -18.39
C GLU A 119 6.01 0.02 -18.75
N GLY A 120 6.74 -0.57 -17.80
CA GLY A 120 8.13 -0.99 -18.00
C GLY A 120 8.33 -2.03 -19.11
N ASP A 121 7.31 -2.85 -19.40
CA ASP A 121 7.29 -3.80 -20.51
C ASP A 121 6.89 -3.18 -21.86
N GLY A 122 6.59 -1.89 -21.87
CA GLY A 122 6.18 -1.14 -23.05
C GLY A 122 4.69 -1.16 -23.34
N SER A 123 3.89 -1.90 -22.60
CA SER A 123 2.42 -1.87 -22.70
C SER A 123 1.85 -0.52 -22.28
N ILE A 124 0.63 -0.23 -22.70
CA ILE A 124 -0.09 0.98 -22.31
C ILE A 124 -1.14 0.61 -21.28
N TYR A 125 -1.11 1.29 -20.13
CA TYR A 125 -2.05 1.11 -19.04
C TYR A 125 -2.77 2.43 -18.72
N GLY A 126 -4.08 2.36 -18.43
CA GLY A 126 -4.81 3.55 -17.98
C GLY A 126 -6.32 3.38 -18.07
N GLY A 127 -6.99 4.51 -17.99
CA GLY A 127 -8.44 4.66 -18.01
C GLY A 127 -8.84 5.98 -17.35
N PHE A 128 -10.08 6.37 -17.50
CA PHE A 128 -10.66 7.54 -16.84
C PHE A 128 -12.18 7.39 -16.75
N TYR A 129 -12.79 8.24 -15.95
CA TYR A 129 -14.25 8.35 -15.83
C TYR A 129 -14.72 9.55 -16.60
N THR A 130 -15.79 9.39 -17.39
CA THR A 130 -16.54 10.50 -17.95
C THR A 130 -17.29 11.26 -16.85
N GLN A 131 -17.70 12.50 -17.10
CA GLN A 131 -18.51 13.25 -16.13
C GLN A 131 -19.84 12.56 -15.83
N GLU A 132 -20.42 11.87 -16.81
CA GLU A 132 -21.63 11.07 -16.66
C GLU A 132 -21.40 9.87 -15.74
N GLU A 133 -20.27 9.17 -15.87
CA GLU A 133 -19.89 8.06 -14.96
C GLU A 133 -19.62 8.54 -13.53
N ILE A 134 -18.96 9.69 -13.38
CA ILE A 134 -18.76 10.31 -12.05
C ILE A 134 -20.11 10.63 -11.41
N LYS A 135 -21.02 11.24 -12.17
CA LYS A 135 -22.37 11.54 -11.69
C LYS A 135 -23.11 10.28 -11.26
N ASP A 136 -23.03 9.22 -12.05
CA ASP A 136 -23.63 7.92 -11.73
C ASP A 136 -23.03 7.30 -10.43
N ILE A 137 -21.70 7.42 -10.22
CA ILE A 137 -21.06 7.00 -8.96
C ILE A 137 -21.57 7.83 -7.78
N VAL A 138 -21.61 9.16 -7.92
CA VAL A 138 -22.02 10.07 -6.85
C VAL A 138 -23.51 9.87 -6.50
N ASP A 139 -24.39 9.75 -7.50
CA ASP A 139 -25.79 9.45 -7.30
C ASP A 139 -26.00 8.10 -6.61
N TYR A 140 -25.19 7.09 -6.98
CA TYR A 140 -25.21 5.76 -6.37
C TYR A 140 -24.79 5.80 -4.91
N ALA A 141 -23.74 6.55 -4.58
CA ALA A 141 -23.27 6.74 -3.20
C ALA A 141 -24.31 7.52 -2.36
N THR A 142 -24.87 8.59 -2.93
CA THR A 142 -25.89 9.44 -2.27
C THR A 142 -27.12 8.63 -1.86
N LYS A 143 -27.59 7.71 -2.71
CA LYS A 143 -28.70 6.79 -2.40
C LYS A 143 -28.40 5.87 -1.21
N ARG A 144 -27.11 5.73 -0.81
CA ARG A 144 -26.64 4.97 0.35
C ARG A 144 -26.21 5.86 1.51
N TYR A 145 -26.53 7.15 1.42
CA TYR A 145 -26.15 8.18 2.41
C TYR A 145 -24.62 8.27 2.59
N MET A 146 -23.88 8.03 1.51
CA MET A 146 -22.45 8.19 1.46
C MET A 146 -22.09 9.44 0.65
N THR A 147 -21.27 10.30 1.22
CA THR A 147 -20.72 11.48 0.54
C THR A 147 -19.47 11.08 -0.21
N VAL A 148 -19.35 11.49 -1.45
CA VAL A 148 -18.10 11.38 -2.24
C VAL A 148 -17.35 12.70 -2.15
N ILE A 149 -16.13 12.66 -1.66
CA ILE A 149 -15.18 13.77 -1.62
C ILE A 149 -14.17 13.57 -2.74
N PRO A 150 -14.18 14.38 -3.81
CA PRO A 150 -13.16 14.28 -4.84
C PRO A 150 -11.84 14.85 -4.35
N GLU A 151 -10.73 14.30 -4.84
CA GLU A 151 -9.41 14.87 -4.69
C GLU A 151 -8.83 15.27 -6.03
N VAL A 152 -8.28 16.48 -6.09
CA VAL A 152 -7.34 16.95 -7.09
C VAL A 152 -6.07 17.30 -6.34
N ASP A 153 -5.10 16.43 -6.38
CA ASP A 153 -3.84 16.62 -5.67
C ASP A 153 -3.02 17.73 -6.34
N LEU A 154 -2.52 18.66 -5.52
CA LEU A 154 -1.76 19.83 -5.99
C LEU A 154 -0.89 20.43 -4.86
N PRO A 155 0.21 21.11 -5.18
CA PRO A 155 0.81 21.31 -6.49
C PRO A 155 1.81 20.22 -6.89
N GLY A 156 2.07 19.23 -6.00
CA GLY A 156 2.74 17.96 -6.27
C GLY A 156 1.82 16.98 -6.98
N HIS A 157 2.29 15.76 -7.27
CA HIS A 157 1.52 14.65 -7.85
C HIS A 157 0.71 15.02 -9.12
N MET A 158 1.25 15.94 -9.94
CA MET A 158 0.59 16.49 -11.11
C MET A 158 1.27 16.12 -12.44
N MET A 159 2.15 15.12 -12.45
CA MET A 159 2.91 14.75 -13.65
C MET A 159 2.00 14.34 -14.81
N ALA A 160 0.87 13.66 -14.57
CA ALA A 160 -0.07 13.31 -15.62
C ALA A 160 -0.70 14.55 -16.26
N ALA A 161 -1.03 15.58 -15.47
CA ALA A 161 -1.53 16.85 -15.97
C ALA A 161 -0.45 17.65 -16.72
N ILE A 162 0.77 17.65 -16.21
CA ILE A 162 1.94 18.31 -16.81
C ILE A 162 2.32 17.62 -18.13
N ALA A 163 2.22 16.28 -18.21
CA ALA A 163 2.41 15.56 -19.46
C ALA A 163 1.41 15.97 -20.56
N ALA A 164 0.17 16.26 -20.15
CA ALA A 164 -0.88 16.75 -21.04
C ALA A 164 -0.70 18.24 -21.42
N TYR A 165 -0.25 19.07 -20.47
CA TYR A 165 -0.08 20.52 -20.57
C TYR A 165 1.25 20.95 -19.96
N PRO A 166 2.37 20.81 -20.69
CA PRO A 166 3.73 21.04 -20.16
C PRO A 166 3.97 22.43 -19.59
N GLU A 167 3.24 23.42 -20.10
CA GLU A 167 3.28 24.82 -19.66
C GLU A 167 2.89 25.02 -18.19
N LEU A 168 2.25 24.05 -17.55
CA LEU A 168 1.92 24.06 -16.12
C LEU A 168 3.17 23.92 -15.22
N SER A 169 4.24 23.31 -15.72
CA SER A 169 5.51 23.16 -14.98
C SER A 169 6.39 24.40 -15.10
N CYS A 170 7.43 24.48 -14.26
CA CYS A 170 8.38 25.58 -14.27
C CYS A 170 9.11 25.72 -15.60
N LYS A 171 9.54 24.62 -16.20
CA LYS A 171 10.35 24.59 -17.43
C LYS A 171 9.52 24.49 -18.70
N GLY A 172 8.30 23.97 -18.65
CA GLY A 172 7.45 23.74 -19.83
C GLY A 172 7.97 22.65 -20.77
N GLU A 173 8.80 21.76 -20.27
CA GLU A 173 9.33 20.64 -21.03
C GLU A 173 8.29 19.53 -21.21
N GLN A 174 8.38 18.80 -22.33
CA GLN A 174 7.48 17.68 -22.60
C GLN A 174 7.82 16.48 -21.73
N TRP A 175 6.84 15.99 -21.01
CA TRP A 175 6.91 14.84 -20.11
C TRP A 175 5.94 13.75 -20.55
N THR A 176 5.97 12.62 -19.84
CA THR A 176 4.98 11.54 -19.95
C THR A 176 4.43 11.24 -18.57
N PRO A 177 3.20 10.74 -18.43
CA PRO A 177 2.72 10.26 -17.15
C PRO A 177 3.70 9.25 -16.56
N ARG A 178 3.89 9.29 -15.23
CA ARG A 178 4.91 8.52 -14.54
C ARG A 178 4.59 7.02 -14.59
N MET A 179 5.58 6.19 -14.85
CA MET A 179 5.42 4.73 -14.87
C MET A 179 5.86 4.06 -13.57
N VAL A 180 6.49 4.81 -12.67
CA VAL A 180 7.03 4.29 -11.42
C VAL A 180 6.35 4.95 -10.22
N TRP A 181 6.40 4.29 -9.06
CA TRP A 181 5.87 4.82 -7.82
C TRP A 181 6.81 5.84 -7.16
N GLY A 182 6.32 6.59 -6.19
CA GLY A 182 7.09 7.56 -5.42
C GLY A 182 6.89 9.00 -5.87
N ILE A 183 7.68 9.90 -5.30
CA ILE A 183 7.59 11.35 -5.44
C ILE A 183 8.30 11.82 -6.69
N GLU A 184 7.72 12.81 -7.41
CA GLU A 184 8.32 13.42 -8.60
C GLU A 184 8.72 14.87 -8.34
N ASP A 185 9.93 15.26 -8.79
CA ASP A 185 10.42 16.65 -8.68
C ASP A 185 9.74 17.63 -9.65
N ILE A 186 9.01 17.10 -10.65
CA ILE A 186 8.28 17.91 -11.63
C ILE A 186 6.89 18.21 -11.08
N VAL A 187 6.73 19.43 -10.59
CA VAL A 187 5.50 19.93 -9.95
C VAL A 187 4.94 21.14 -10.69
N MET A 188 3.72 21.52 -10.39
CA MET A 188 3.11 22.74 -10.95
C MET A 188 3.91 24.00 -10.58
N CYS A 189 3.85 25.03 -11.44
CA CYS A 189 4.57 26.28 -11.29
C CYS A 189 3.69 27.41 -10.70
N PRO A 190 3.75 27.69 -9.39
CA PRO A 190 2.94 28.74 -8.78
C PRO A 190 3.37 30.16 -9.15
N GLY A 191 4.50 30.31 -9.82
CA GLY A 191 4.90 31.60 -10.41
C GLY A 191 4.06 32.03 -11.60
N LYS A 192 3.34 31.10 -12.25
CA LYS A 192 2.52 31.36 -13.43
C LYS A 192 1.03 31.47 -13.07
N GLU A 193 0.36 32.55 -13.49
CA GLU A 193 -1.10 32.67 -13.34
C GLU A 193 -1.87 31.61 -14.11
N LEU A 194 -1.27 31.07 -15.17
CA LEU A 194 -1.83 29.95 -15.94
C LEU A 194 -2.22 28.77 -15.05
N MET A 195 -1.40 28.41 -14.05
CA MET A 195 -1.70 27.35 -13.11
C MET A 195 -3.04 27.59 -12.39
N PHE A 196 -3.24 28.82 -11.90
CA PHE A 196 -4.44 29.16 -11.13
C PHE A 196 -5.70 29.23 -12.03
N HIS A 197 -5.57 29.72 -13.26
CA HIS A 197 -6.66 29.66 -14.25
C HIS A 197 -7.03 28.22 -14.61
N PHE A 198 -6.04 27.38 -14.80
CA PHE A 198 -6.25 25.95 -15.06
C PHE A 198 -7.02 25.27 -13.92
N LEU A 199 -6.60 25.52 -12.66
CA LEU A 199 -7.27 24.94 -11.48
C LEU A 199 -8.71 25.47 -11.33
N ASP A 200 -8.96 26.78 -11.53
CA ASP A 200 -10.31 27.36 -11.43
C ASP A 200 -11.24 26.75 -12.48
N ASP A 201 -10.76 26.54 -13.71
CA ASP A 201 -11.50 25.87 -14.76
C ASP A 201 -11.85 24.40 -14.41
N ILE A 202 -10.91 23.66 -13.80
CA ILE A 202 -11.16 22.30 -13.33
C ILE A 202 -12.21 22.29 -12.22
N PHE A 203 -12.08 23.15 -11.21
CA PHE A 203 -13.05 23.23 -10.13
C PHE A 203 -14.44 23.62 -10.63
N LYS A 204 -14.52 24.52 -11.60
CA LYS A 204 -15.78 24.91 -12.23
C LYS A 204 -16.53 23.74 -12.87
N GLU A 205 -15.80 22.79 -13.48
CA GLU A 205 -16.43 21.60 -14.06
C GLU A 205 -16.68 20.49 -13.02
N MET A 206 -15.80 20.33 -12.04
CA MET A 206 -15.91 19.25 -11.06
C MET A 206 -16.94 19.53 -9.96
N VAL A 207 -16.98 20.77 -9.42
CA VAL A 207 -17.84 21.10 -8.26
C VAL A 207 -19.31 20.72 -8.46
N PRO A 208 -19.93 20.94 -9.64
CA PRO A 208 -21.32 20.51 -9.88
C PRO A 208 -21.56 19.00 -9.82
N LEU A 209 -20.52 18.19 -10.01
CA LEU A 209 -20.60 16.73 -9.98
C LEU A 209 -20.60 16.18 -8.55
N PHE A 210 -20.05 16.94 -7.59
CA PHE A 210 -19.85 16.52 -6.21
C PHE A 210 -20.61 17.45 -5.24
N PRO A 211 -21.83 17.13 -4.83
CA PRO A 211 -22.68 18.00 -4.03
C PRO A 211 -22.21 18.16 -2.57
N GLY A 212 -21.28 17.32 -2.10
CA GLY A 212 -20.74 17.37 -0.75
C GLY A 212 -20.06 18.70 -0.43
N LYS A 213 -19.96 19.03 0.86
CA LYS A 213 -19.38 20.27 1.37
C LYS A 213 -17.87 20.38 1.12
N TYR A 214 -17.18 19.25 1.11
CA TYR A 214 -15.71 19.19 1.09
C TYR A 214 -15.17 18.88 -0.29
N PHE A 215 -13.97 19.41 -0.55
CA PHE A 215 -13.15 19.11 -1.70
C PHE A 215 -11.71 18.88 -1.20
N HIS A 216 -11.11 17.75 -1.51
CA HIS A 216 -9.74 17.46 -1.11
C HIS A 216 -8.76 17.98 -2.17
N ILE A 217 -7.70 18.65 -1.73
CA ILE A 217 -6.74 19.33 -2.62
C ILE A 217 -5.33 18.73 -2.54
N GLY A 218 -5.16 17.58 -1.89
CA GLY A 218 -3.85 16.96 -1.66
C GLY A 218 -2.96 17.83 -0.78
N GLY A 219 -1.87 18.30 -1.34
CA GLY A 219 -0.91 19.20 -0.69
C GLY A 219 0.30 18.50 -0.12
N ASP A 220 0.38 17.18 -0.24
CA ASP A 220 1.45 16.32 0.23
C ASP A 220 2.64 16.27 -0.75
N GLU A 221 3.74 15.82 -0.22
CA GLU A 221 4.95 15.38 -0.91
C GLU A 221 5.41 16.26 -2.10
N CYS A 222 5.15 17.57 -2.04
CA CYS A 222 5.53 18.50 -3.10
C CYS A 222 7.00 18.95 -2.95
N PRO A 223 7.95 18.48 -3.80
CA PRO A 223 9.32 18.95 -3.76
C PRO A 223 9.44 20.43 -4.15
N LYS A 224 10.32 21.15 -3.49
CA LYS A 224 10.56 22.59 -3.72
C LYS A 224 11.72 22.84 -4.69
N THR A 225 12.37 21.78 -5.18
CA THR A 225 13.59 21.82 -6.01
C THR A 225 13.41 22.69 -7.26
N SER A 226 12.31 22.45 -7.99
CA SER A 226 12.00 23.21 -9.21
C SER A 226 11.71 24.67 -8.96
N TRP A 227 11.10 25.02 -7.82
CA TRP A 227 10.74 26.40 -7.48
C TRP A 227 11.94 27.25 -7.08
N LYS A 228 12.94 26.65 -6.40
CA LYS A 228 14.17 27.33 -5.98
C LYS A 228 14.94 27.98 -7.13
N THR A 229 14.88 27.36 -8.31
CA THR A 229 15.61 27.82 -9.50
C THR A 229 14.72 28.49 -10.55
N CYS A 230 13.40 28.49 -10.36
CA CYS A 230 12.45 29.05 -11.31
C CYS A 230 12.31 30.57 -11.15
N PRO A 231 12.67 31.39 -12.17
CA PRO A 231 12.61 32.86 -12.04
C PRO A 231 11.19 33.38 -11.74
N THR A 232 10.15 32.74 -12.29
CA THR A 232 8.76 33.18 -12.06
C THR A 232 8.29 32.82 -10.64
N CYS A 233 8.71 31.68 -10.08
CA CYS A 233 8.42 31.32 -8.70
C CYS A 233 9.14 32.25 -7.73
N GLN A 234 10.43 32.52 -7.97
CA GLN A 234 11.21 33.46 -7.14
C GLN A 234 10.66 34.89 -7.22
N LYS A 235 10.21 35.33 -8.41
CA LYS A 235 9.52 36.61 -8.54
C LYS A 235 8.22 36.63 -7.74
N ARG A 236 7.42 35.57 -7.78
CA ARG A 236 6.17 35.43 -6.99
C ARG A 236 6.46 35.54 -5.49
N ILE A 237 7.51 34.89 -5.00
CA ILE A 237 7.93 34.96 -3.60
C ILE A 237 8.22 36.41 -3.19
N VAL A 238 8.91 37.17 -4.04
CA VAL A 238 9.21 38.60 -3.77
C VAL A 238 7.94 39.47 -3.82
N ASP A 239 7.14 39.32 -4.89
CA ASP A 239 5.94 40.13 -5.12
C ASP A 239 4.89 39.95 -3.99
N GLU A 240 4.74 38.71 -3.48
CA GLU A 240 3.77 38.37 -2.43
C GLU A 240 4.40 38.41 -1.01
N HIS A 241 5.63 38.89 -0.86
CA HIS A 241 6.35 38.99 0.41
C HIS A 241 6.45 37.68 1.20
N LEU A 242 6.67 36.56 0.51
CA LEU A 242 6.74 35.20 1.08
C LEU A 242 8.13 34.86 1.59
N GLN A 243 8.62 35.64 2.56
CA GLN A 243 9.95 35.44 3.13
C GLN A 243 9.97 34.21 4.04
N GLY A 244 11.04 33.42 3.95
CA GLY A 244 11.31 32.35 4.90
C GLY A 244 11.68 32.88 6.29
N ASP A 245 11.52 32.02 7.28
CA ASP A 245 11.93 32.26 8.66
C ASP A 245 12.73 31.05 9.21
N SER A 246 12.95 31.03 10.53
CA SER A 246 13.69 29.93 11.18
C SER A 246 12.97 28.55 11.11
N LYS A 247 11.67 28.53 10.76
CA LYS A 247 10.85 27.33 10.72
C LYS A 247 10.49 26.91 9.30
N HIS A 248 10.32 27.87 8.40
CA HIS A 248 9.81 27.63 7.05
C HIS A 248 10.63 28.37 6.00
N SER A 249 10.92 27.69 4.90
CA SER A 249 11.54 28.28 3.71
C SER A 249 10.57 29.19 2.96
N ALA A 250 11.07 30.01 2.07
CA ALA A 250 10.26 30.86 1.19
C ALA A 250 9.38 29.99 0.24
N GLU A 251 9.88 28.86 -0.17
CA GLU A 251 9.15 27.92 -1.03
C GLU A 251 8.03 27.17 -0.29
N GLU A 252 8.19 26.87 1.01
CA GLU A 252 7.08 26.37 1.85
C GLU A 252 6.00 27.44 2.02
N ARG A 253 6.40 28.71 2.19
CA ARG A 253 5.46 29.84 2.18
C ARG A 253 4.75 30.00 0.82
N LEU A 254 5.45 29.71 -0.28
CA LEU A 254 4.86 29.71 -1.61
C LEU A 254 3.81 28.58 -1.77
N GLN A 255 4.05 27.39 -1.20
CA GLN A 255 3.02 26.34 -1.15
C GLN A 255 1.80 26.79 -0.34
N SER A 256 2.01 27.36 0.84
CA SER A 256 0.91 27.93 1.65
C SER A 256 0.12 28.98 0.88
N TYR A 257 0.79 29.83 0.10
CA TYR A 257 0.14 30.80 -0.78
C TYR A 257 -0.75 30.10 -1.83
N VAL A 258 -0.27 29.01 -2.46
CA VAL A 258 -1.09 28.20 -3.39
C VAL A 258 -2.34 27.68 -2.69
N ILE A 259 -2.19 27.04 -1.54
CA ILE A 259 -3.30 26.48 -0.75
C ILE A 259 -4.35 27.53 -0.44
N LYS A 260 -3.92 28.73 0.03
CA LYS A 260 -4.82 29.85 0.35
C LYS A 260 -5.56 30.38 -0.89
N ARG A 261 -4.91 30.44 -2.05
CA ARG A 261 -5.57 30.83 -3.29
C ARG A 261 -6.60 29.80 -3.75
N VAL A 262 -6.26 28.52 -3.65
CA VAL A 262 -7.16 27.40 -4.00
C VAL A 262 -8.35 27.35 -3.05
N GLU A 263 -8.14 27.56 -1.74
CA GLU A 263 -9.25 27.69 -0.78
C GLU A 263 -10.24 28.78 -1.22
N LYS A 264 -9.75 29.98 -1.51
CA LYS A 264 -10.59 31.09 -1.97
C LYS A 264 -11.32 30.82 -3.29
N MET A 265 -10.73 30.02 -4.18
CA MET A 265 -11.40 29.57 -5.41
C MET A 265 -12.58 28.65 -5.08
N LEU A 266 -12.34 27.64 -4.24
CA LEU A 266 -13.35 26.66 -3.86
C LEU A 266 -14.45 27.26 -2.95
N GLU A 267 -14.11 28.25 -2.10
CA GLU A 267 -15.10 29.00 -1.32
C GLU A 267 -16.13 29.72 -2.19
N LYS A 268 -15.75 30.25 -3.37
CA LYS A 268 -16.69 30.85 -4.34
C LYS A 268 -17.77 29.88 -4.78
N TYR A 269 -17.46 28.60 -4.79
CA TYR A 269 -18.38 27.50 -5.10
C TYR A 269 -19.04 26.88 -3.85
N GLY A 270 -18.84 27.46 -2.66
CA GLY A 270 -19.41 26.99 -1.40
C GLY A 270 -18.74 25.74 -0.84
N LYS A 271 -17.50 25.41 -1.26
CA LYS A 271 -16.73 24.26 -0.79
C LYS A 271 -15.76 24.66 0.31
N LYS A 272 -15.50 23.73 1.24
CA LYS A 272 -14.38 23.76 2.17
C LYS A 272 -13.30 22.81 1.71
N ILE A 273 -12.04 23.21 1.90
CA ILE A 273 -10.91 22.36 1.56
C ILE A 273 -10.60 21.34 2.64
N ILE A 274 -10.13 20.17 2.21
CA ILE A 274 -9.36 19.23 3.01
C ILE A 274 -7.99 19.11 2.35
N GLY A 275 -6.92 19.01 3.12
CA GLY A 275 -5.60 18.66 2.59
C GLY A 275 -4.86 17.75 3.55
N TRP A 276 -3.86 17.04 3.02
CA TRP A 276 -2.94 16.24 3.81
C TRP A 276 -2.19 17.13 4.80
N ASP A 277 -1.59 16.58 5.85
CA ASP A 277 -1.06 17.39 6.96
C ASP A 277 0.16 18.28 6.59
N GLU A 278 0.73 18.15 5.38
CA GLU A 278 1.72 19.08 4.83
C GLU A 278 1.18 20.49 4.59
N ILE A 279 -0.15 20.67 4.49
CA ILE A 279 -0.74 22.02 4.38
C ILE A 279 -0.52 22.88 5.64
N LEU A 280 -0.07 22.27 6.74
CA LEU A 280 0.42 23.00 7.94
C LEU A 280 1.73 23.75 7.67
N GLU A 281 2.53 23.26 6.72
CA GLU A 281 3.83 23.84 6.40
C GLU A 281 3.67 25.22 5.75
N GLY A 282 4.46 26.19 6.21
CA GLY A 282 4.37 27.55 5.69
C GLY A 282 3.15 28.37 6.13
N GLY A 283 2.24 27.79 6.92
CA GLY A 283 1.08 28.44 7.53
C GLY A 283 -0.26 27.96 6.94
N LEU A 284 -1.10 27.45 7.82
CA LEU A 284 -2.41 26.89 7.47
C LEU A 284 -3.38 27.96 6.96
N SER A 285 -4.25 27.56 6.05
CA SER A 285 -5.36 28.35 5.51
C SER A 285 -6.52 28.40 6.52
N GLU A 286 -7.28 29.50 6.57
CA GLU A 286 -8.19 29.85 7.67
C GLU A 286 -9.28 28.80 7.94
N ASN A 287 -9.86 28.22 6.88
CA ASN A 287 -11.00 27.29 7.00
C ASN A 287 -10.64 25.83 6.59
N ALA A 288 -9.33 25.55 6.40
CA ALA A 288 -8.88 24.23 5.97
C ALA A 288 -9.15 23.16 7.04
N THR A 289 -9.56 21.98 6.59
CA THR A 289 -9.60 20.75 7.38
C THR A 289 -8.32 19.97 7.10
N VAL A 290 -7.66 19.47 8.14
CA VAL A 290 -6.39 18.75 8.03
C VAL A 290 -6.64 17.23 8.07
N MET A 291 -6.14 16.51 7.08
CA MET A 291 -6.12 15.05 7.07
C MET A 291 -4.74 14.55 7.49
N SER A 292 -4.62 14.03 8.72
CA SER A 292 -3.36 13.65 9.34
C SER A 292 -2.97 12.22 8.98
N TRP A 293 -1.91 12.04 8.16
CA TRP A 293 -1.49 10.74 7.61
C TRP A 293 -0.08 10.31 8.03
N ARG A 294 0.88 11.25 8.15
CA ARG A 294 2.27 10.99 8.55
C ARG A 294 2.40 10.50 9.99
N GLY A 295 1.36 10.69 10.78
CA GLY A 295 1.23 10.32 12.19
C GLY A 295 0.02 11.00 12.79
N ILE A 296 0.01 11.16 14.12
CA ILE A 296 -1.04 11.90 14.84
C ILE A 296 -0.66 13.36 15.10
N ASP A 297 0.60 13.73 14.92
CA ASP A 297 1.14 15.05 15.33
C ASP A 297 0.57 16.20 14.50
N GLY A 298 0.42 16.01 13.18
CA GLY A 298 -0.24 16.99 12.32
C GLY A 298 -1.68 17.27 12.76
N GLY A 299 -2.42 16.23 13.11
CA GLY A 299 -3.78 16.36 13.63
C GLY A 299 -3.83 17.05 15.00
N ILE A 300 -2.88 16.76 15.89
CA ILE A 300 -2.74 17.44 17.19
C ILE A 300 -2.47 18.93 16.99
N GLU A 301 -1.56 19.27 16.09
CA GLU A 301 -1.19 20.65 15.81
C GLU A 301 -2.37 21.44 15.19
N ALA A 302 -3.06 20.87 14.21
CA ALA A 302 -4.25 21.46 13.60
C ALA A 302 -5.37 21.70 14.65
N ALA A 303 -5.67 20.70 15.49
CA ALA A 303 -6.68 20.85 16.54
C ALA A 303 -6.34 21.94 17.57
N LYS A 304 -5.06 22.12 17.93
CA LYS A 304 -4.59 23.21 18.79
C LYS A 304 -4.79 24.57 18.15
N GLN A 305 -4.68 24.67 16.83
CA GLN A 305 -4.95 25.88 16.07
C GLN A 305 -6.46 26.12 15.81
N GLY A 306 -7.32 25.21 16.25
CA GLY A 306 -8.79 25.31 16.11
C GLY A 306 -9.35 24.79 14.79
N HIS A 307 -8.58 24.00 14.05
CA HIS A 307 -8.99 23.41 12.77
C HIS A 307 -9.60 22.03 12.95
N ASP A 308 -10.56 21.71 12.08
CA ASP A 308 -11.13 20.38 11.97
C ASP A 308 -10.08 19.37 11.47
N VAL A 309 -10.13 18.16 11.98
CA VAL A 309 -9.15 17.09 11.71
C VAL A 309 -9.82 15.79 11.34
N ILE A 310 -9.28 15.10 10.35
CA ILE A 310 -9.59 13.71 10.03
C ILE A 310 -8.32 12.89 10.25
N MET A 311 -8.42 11.84 11.08
CA MET A 311 -7.28 10.98 11.40
C MET A 311 -7.19 9.80 10.42
N THR A 312 -6.02 9.66 9.77
CA THR A 312 -5.73 8.55 8.86
C THR A 312 -4.26 8.11 8.91
N PRO A 313 -3.61 8.03 10.09
CA PRO A 313 -2.18 7.77 10.15
C PRO A 313 -1.83 6.34 9.74
N GLY A 314 -0.83 6.19 8.86
CA GLY A 314 -0.27 4.89 8.48
C GLY A 314 0.29 4.14 9.70
N SER A 315 0.97 4.84 10.62
CA SER A 315 1.45 4.30 11.90
C SER A 315 0.32 3.79 12.81
N GLY A 316 -0.91 4.29 12.63
CA GLY A 316 -2.12 3.83 13.30
C GLY A 316 -2.71 2.54 12.72
N GLY A 317 -2.17 2.03 11.63
CA GLY A 317 -2.67 0.85 10.94
C GLY A 317 -3.89 1.14 10.06
N LEU A 318 -4.01 2.38 9.55
CA LEU A 318 -5.11 2.80 8.69
C LEU A 318 -4.76 2.79 7.20
N TYR A 319 -3.54 2.39 6.85
CA TYR A 319 -3.12 2.13 5.48
C TYR A 319 -3.36 0.66 5.15
N LEU A 320 -4.40 0.40 4.32
CA LEU A 320 -4.85 -0.95 3.97
C LEU A 320 -4.09 -1.54 2.78
N ASP A 321 -3.13 -0.83 2.24
CA ASP A 321 -2.17 -1.26 1.23
C ASP A 321 -0.95 -1.99 1.80
N HIS A 322 -0.81 -2.04 3.14
CA HIS A 322 0.26 -2.72 3.85
C HIS A 322 0.00 -4.22 4.01
N TYR A 323 1.08 -5.01 4.18
CA TYR A 323 0.97 -6.45 4.45
C TYR A 323 0.04 -6.75 5.63
N GLN A 324 -0.75 -7.82 5.53
CA GLN A 324 -1.63 -8.30 6.61
C GLN A 324 -1.02 -9.44 7.42
N GLY A 325 0.11 -9.97 6.98
CA GLY A 325 0.87 -11.04 7.57
C GLY A 325 2.35 -10.92 7.22
N ASP A 326 3.13 -11.98 7.44
CA ASP A 326 4.54 -12.02 7.09
C ASP A 326 4.75 -11.79 5.59
N SER A 327 5.51 -10.75 5.24
CA SER A 327 5.77 -10.34 3.85
C SER A 327 6.42 -11.42 2.98
N LYS A 328 7.03 -12.44 3.59
CA LYS A 328 7.65 -13.57 2.89
C LYS A 328 6.64 -14.51 2.25
N ILE A 329 5.42 -14.55 2.78
CA ILE A 329 4.36 -15.47 2.36
C ILE A 329 3.09 -14.77 1.87
N GLU A 330 2.98 -13.46 2.13
CA GLU A 330 1.87 -12.64 1.64
C GLU A 330 2.09 -12.18 0.18
N PRO A 331 1.00 -11.90 -0.57
CA PRO A 331 1.11 -11.27 -1.88
C PRO A 331 1.83 -9.92 -1.79
N ILE A 332 2.70 -9.64 -2.75
CA ILE A 332 3.51 -8.42 -2.80
C ILE A 332 2.64 -7.17 -2.68
N THR A 333 3.05 -6.26 -1.83
CA THR A 333 2.45 -4.94 -1.62
C THR A 333 3.55 -3.93 -1.26
N ILE A 334 3.17 -2.71 -0.86
CA ILE A 334 4.16 -1.69 -0.49
C ILE A 334 5.10 -2.21 0.62
N PRO A 335 6.43 -1.96 0.54
CA PRO A 335 7.38 -2.38 1.56
C PRO A 335 7.03 -1.78 2.92
N SER A 336 6.56 -2.60 3.82
CA SER A 336 6.10 -2.15 5.13
C SER A 336 6.15 -3.27 6.16
N SER A 337 6.15 -2.89 7.43
CA SER A 337 5.84 -3.85 8.50
C SER A 337 4.38 -4.28 8.39
N PRO A 338 4.04 -5.53 8.76
CA PRO A 338 2.66 -6.00 8.72
C PRO A 338 1.71 -5.15 9.56
N VAL A 339 0.57 -4.81 8.98
CA VAL A 339 -0.57 -4.18 9.66
C VAL A 339 -1.63 -5.25 9.91
N TYR A 340 -1.47 -5.97 11.00
CA TYR A 340 -2.43 -6.96 11.46
C TYR A 340 -3.78 -6.33 11.82
N LEU A 341 -4.86 -7.11 11.73
CA LEU A 341 -6.21 -6.69 12.10
C LEU A 341 -6.27 -6.02 13.49
N ALA A 342 -5.54 -6.57 14.47
CA ALA A 342 -5.46 -6.03 15.83
C ALA A 342 -4.88 -4.61 15.86
N LYS A 343 -3.94 -4.29 14.97
CA LYS A 343 -3.31 -2.95 14.90
C LYS A 343 -4.35 -1.91 14.47
N THR A 344 -5.08 -2.16 13.39
CA THR A 344 -6.15 -1.25 12.92
C THR A 344 -7.22 -1.09 14.00
N TYR A 345 -7.64 -2.21 14.62
CA TYR A 345 -8.64 -2.17 15.69
C TYR A 345 -8.19 -1.39 16.92
N SER A 346 -6.90 -1.44 17.28
CA SER A 346 -6.38 -0.79 18.49
C SER A 346 -6.33 0.74 18.39
N PHE A 347 -6.38 1.30 17.18
CA PHE A 347 -6.26 2.75 16.98
C PHE A 347 -7.36 3.53 17.70
N ASP A 348 -6.98 4.65 18.32
CA ASP A 348 -7.91 5.65 18.86
C ASP A 348 -7.71 6.97 18.13
N PRO A 349 -8.72 7.45 17.36
CA PRO A 349 -8.61 8.72 16.63
C PRO A 349 -8.48 9.96 17.51
N VAL A 350 -8.78 9.87 18.81
CA VAL A 350 -8.64 10.98 19.76
C VAL A 350 -7.45 10.70 20.68
N PRO A 351 -6.24 11.21 20.38
CA PRO A 351 -5.10 11.06 21.28
C PRO A 351 -5.34 11.66 22.67
N ASP A 352 -4.71 11.10 23.68
CA ASP A 352 -4.86 11.56 25.07
C ASP A 352 -4.54 13.05 25.26
N VAL A 353 -3.59 13.57 24.53
CA VAL A 353 -3.23 14.99 24.58
C VAL A 353 -4.40 15.89 24.12
N ILE A 354 -5.12 15.47 23.08
CA ILE A 354 -6.32 16.17 22.59
C ILE A 354 -7.45 16.09 23.61
N ARG A 355 -7.69 14.89 24.17
CA ARG A 355 -8.75 14.64 25.18
C ARG A 355 -8.49 15.47 26.44
N LYS A 356 -7.25 15.47 26.95
CA LYS A 356 -6.87 16.26 28.14
C LYS A 356 -6.98 17.76 27.91
N ALA A 357 -6.81 18.24 26.68
CA ALA A 357 -6.96 19.63 26.32
C ALA A 357 -8.40 20.06 26.00
N GLY A 358 -9.38 19.12 25.98
CA GLY A 358 -10.78 19.41 25.62
C GLY A 358 -10.95 19.81 24.15
N LEU A 359 -10.08 19.30 23.27
CA LEU A 359 -10.04 19.63 21.85
C LEU A 359 -10.68 18.55 20.96
N ASP A 360 -11.27 17.52 21.56
CA ASP A 360 -11.91 16.37 20.86
C ASP A 360 -12.98 16.80 19.86
N LYS A 361 -13.62 17.94 20.05
CA LYS A 361 -14.60 18.52 19.13
C LYS A 361 -14.04 18.80 17.73
N TYR A 362 -12.72 18.96 17.59
CA TYR A 362 -12.06 19.18 16.31
C TYR A 362 -11.78 17.88 15.55
N ILE A 363 -11.83 16.71 16.20
CA ILE A 363 -11.67 15.44 15.54
C ILE A 363 -12.98 15.02 14.90
N LEU A 364 -13.14 15.27 13.59
CA LEU A 364 -14.35 14.93 12.85
C LEU A 364 -14.54 13.41 12.75
N GLY A 365 -13.43 12.66 12.66
CA GLY A 365 -13.46 11.22 12.56
C GLY A 365 -12.18 10.61 12.02
N VAL A 366 -12.35 9.48 11.35
CA VAL A 366 -11.26 8.59 10.92
C VAL A 366 -11.52 8.05 9.51
N GLN A 367 -10.45 7.83 8.76
CA GLN A 367 -10.48 7.23 7.43
C GLN A 367 -9.41 6.14 7.31
N CYS A 368 -9.66 5.10 6.52
CA CYS A 368 -8.62 4.21 6.02
C CYS A 368 -8.26 4.55 4.58
N ASN A 369 -6.98 4.43 4.26
CA ASN A 369 -6.45 4.67 2.92
C ASN A 369 -6.09 3.35 2.24
N ASN A 370 -6.39 3.29 0.95
CA ASN A 370 -6.17 2.14 0.11
C ASN A 370 -5.42 2.58 -1.16
N TRP A 371 -4.11 2.84 -1.00
CA TRP A 371 -3.23 3.21 -2.09
C TRP A 371 -3.00 2.03 -3.02
N SER A 372 -3.04 2.25 -4.32
CA SER A 372 -3.22 1.17 -5.28
C SER A 372 -1.98 0.79 -6.08
N GLU A 373 -0.77 1.21 -5.69
CA GLU A 373 0.49 0.93 -6.39
C GLU A 373 0.69 -0.56 -6.68
N TYR A 374 0.23 -1.42 -5.79
CA TYR A 374 0.33 -2.89 -5.90
C TYR A 374 -1.03 -3.59 -5.96
N MET A 375 -2.10 -2.85 -6.31
CA MET A 375 -3.46 -3.38 -6.38
C MET A 375 -3.95 -3.53 -7.82
N TYR A 376 -3.24 -4.32 -8.59
CA TYR A 376 -3.47 -4.56 -10.01
C TYR A 376 -4.79 -5.26 -10.35
N SER A 377 -5.60 -5.66 -9.36
CA SER A 377 -6.93 -6.26 -9.57
C SER A 377 -7.88 -5.97 -8.42
N ASN A 378 -9.19 -6.02 -8.70
CA ASN A 378 -10.21 -5.87 -7.67
C ASN A 378 -10.13 -6.94 -6.58
N ALA A 379 -9.79 -8.19 -6.96
CA ALA A 379 -9.59 -9.26 -6.00
C ALA A 379 -8.43 -8.96 -5.03
N LYS A 380 -7.35 -8.37 -5.53
CA LYS A 380 -6.22 -7.91 -4.69
C LYS A 380 -6.65 -6.76 -3.79
N MET A 381 -7.38 -5.78 -4.30
CA MET A 381 -7.91 -4.67 -3.50
C MET A 381 -8.81 -5.18 -2.37
N GLU A 382 -9.78 -6.03 -2.67
CA GLU A 382 -10.64 -6.65 -1.67
C GLU A 382 -9.85 -7.43 -0.61
N TYR A 383 -8.88 -8.25 -1.05
CA TYR A 383 -7.99 -8.97 -0.16
C TYR A 383 -7.24 -8.03 0.79
N MET A 384 -6.77 -6.89 0.31
CA MET A 384 -6.04 -5.90 1.11
C MET A 384 -6.96 -5.13 2.07
N MET A 385 -8.18 -4.81 1.66
CA MET A 385 -9.14 -4.04 2.50
C MET A 385 -9.75 -4.89 3.61
N TYR A 386 -10.17 -6.11 3.32
CA TYR A 386 -10.92 -6.94 4.27
C TYR A 386 -10.03 -8.01 4.91
N PRO A 387 -10.16 -8.24 6.25
CA PRO A 387 -11.19 -7.72 7.18
C PRO A 387 -10.84 -6.39 7.87
N ARG A 388 -9.73 -5.69 7.56
CA ARG A 388 -9.34 -4.47 8.28
C ARG A 388 -10.36 -3.33 8.15
N ALA A 389 -11.12 -3.28 7.06
CA ALA A 389 -12.24 -2.34 6.91
C ALA A 389 -13.33 -2.55 7.98
N LEU A 390 -13.54 -3.79 8.47
CA LEU A 390 -14.42 -4.07 9.62
C LEU A 390 -13.87 -3.43 10.89
N ALA A 391 -12.56 -3.50 11.09
CA ALA A 391 -11.92 -2.86 12.26
C ALA A 391 -12.04 -1.34 12.22
N LEU A 392 -11.82 -0.72 11.05
CA LEU A 392 -12.06 0.72 10.85
C LEU A 392 -13.51 1.10 11.22
N SER A 393 -14.48 0.33 10.71
CA SER A 393 -15.89 0.58 10.97
C SER A 393 -16.18 0.63 12.49
N GLU A 394 -15.64 -0.34 13.24
CA GLU A 394 -15.83 -0.37 14.70
C GLU A 394 -15.07 0.77 15.42
N VAL A 395 -13.87 1.11 14.97
CA VAL A 395 -13.11 2.27 15.49
C VAL A 395 -13.89 3.57 15.30
N ALA A 396 -14.52 3.72 14.13
CA ALA A 396 -15.27 4.91 13.78
C ALA A 396 -16.67 4.98 14.46
N TRP A 397 -17.23 3.83 14.80
CA TRP A 397 -18.60 3.71 15.31
C TRP A 397 -18.68 3.58 16.81
N SER A 398 -17.90 2.65 17.40
CA SER A 398 -18.08 2.22 18.78
C SER A 398 -17.33 3.12 19.79
N PRO A 399 -17.91 3.41 20.96
CA PRO A 399 -17.21 4.09 22.05
C PRO A 399 -15.98 3.28 22.50
N LEU A 400 -14.93 3.96 22.90
CA LEU A 400 -13.67 3.34 23.33
C LEU A 400 -13.87 2.33 24.47
N SER A 401 -14.80 2.61 25.38
CA SER A 401 -15.14 1.73 26.53
C SER A 401 -15.75 0.37 26.13
N ARG A 402 -16.25 0.23 24.90
CA ARG A 402 -16.82 -1.01 24.39
C ARG A 402 -15.85 -1.83 23.52
N LYS A 403 -14.63 -1.33 23.28
CA LYS A 403 -13.64 -2.05 22.46
C LYS A 403 -13.14 -3.29 23.19
N ASN A 404 -13.25 -4.44 22.54
CA ASN A 404 -12.73 -5.73 22.98
C ASN A 404 -12.32 -6.56 21.77
N PHE A 405 -11.02 -6.72 21.56
CA PHE A 405 -10.50 -7.41 20.38
C PHE A 405 -10.91 -8.89 20.30
N THR A 406 -11.00 -9.59 21.43
CA THR A 406 -11.38 -11.00 21.43
C THR A 406 -12.84 -11.17 20.98
N ASP A 407 -13.75 -10.33 21.47
CA ASP A 407 -15.13 -10.30 21.02
C ASP A 407 -15.24 -9.87 19.55
N PHE A 408 -14.57 -8.78 19.19
CA PHE A 408 -14.51 -8.30 17.82
C PHE A 408 -14.02 -9.38 16.85
N SER A 409 -12.97 -10.13 17.19
CA SER A 409 -12.44 -11.20 16.35
C SER A 409 -13.48 -12.29 16.03
N LYS A 410 -14.33 -12.64 17.01
CA LYS A 410 -15.47 -13.58 16.80
C LYS A 410 -16.53 -12.98 15.87
N ARG A 411 -16.84 -11.70 16.02
CA ARG A 411 -17.79 -10.99 15.14
C ARG A 411 -17.24 -10.83 13.72
N VAL A 412 -15.92 -10.69 13.56
CA VAL A 412 -15.26 -10.74 12.26
C VAL A 412 -15.53 -12.07 11.57
N ASP A 413 -15.35 -13.22 12.26
CA ASP A 413 -15.61 -14.54 11.67
C ASP A 413 -17.05 -14.66 11.15
N ALA A 414 -18.02 -14.15 11.89
CA ALA A 414 -19.43 -14.12 11.45
C ALA A 414 -19.65 -13.20 10.23
N ASN A 415 -18.94 -12.07 10.17
CA ASN A 415 -19.04 -11.15 9.04
C ASN A 415 -18.35 -11.70 7.78
N LEU A 416 -17.29 -12.50 7.92
CA LEU A 416 -16.62 -13.12 6.77
C LEU A 416 -17.55 -14.05 6.00
N VAL A 417 -18.50 -14.71 6.68
CA VAL A 417 -19.55 -15.51 6.02
C VAL A 417 -20.43 -14.62 5.12
N ARG A 418 -20.77 -13.39 5.57
CA ARG A 418 -21.51 -12.42 4.75
C ARG A 418 -20.71 -11.95 3.53
N LEU A 419 -19.40 -11.76 3.69
CA LEU A 419 -18.51 -11.44 2.56
C LEU A 419 -18.42 -12.60 1.56
N ASP A 420 -18.53 -13.86 2.02
CA ASP A 420 -18.60 -15.02 1.15
C ASP A 420 -19.87 -15.01 0.29
N GLU A 421 -21.03 -14.70 0.89
CA GLU A 421 -22.31 -14.57 0.15
C GLU A 421 -22.26 -13.49 -0.94
N ARG A 422 -21.45 -12.46 -0.73
CA ARG A 422 -21.17 -11.38 -1.70
C ARG A 422 -20.00 -11.67 -2.66
N CYS A 423 -19.42 -12.86 -2.60
CA CYS A 423 -18.24 -13.25 -3.40
C CYS A 423 -17.04 -12.31 -3.25
N ILE A 424 -16.82 -11.75 -2.05
CA ILE A 424 -15.70 -10.87 -1.76
C ILE A 424 -14.45 -11.69 -1.42
N LYS A 425 -13.32 -11.28 -1.98
CA LYS A 425 -12.01 -11.81 -1.59
C LYS A 425 -11.54 -11.08 -0.33
N TYR A 426 -11.13 -11.84 0.67
CA TYR A 426 -10.62 -11.25 1.91
C TYR A 426 -9.43 -12.06 2.43
N HIS A 427 -8.63 -11.43 3.25
CA HIS A 427 -7.50 -12.05 3.90
C HIS A 427 -7.94 -12.96 5.04
N LEU A 428 -7.40 -14.17 5.08
CA LEU A 428 -7.35 -15.04 6.26
C LEU A 428 -5.90 -15.17 6.71
N PRO A 429 -5.61 -15.00 8.02
CA PRO A 429 -4.26 -15.17 8.54
C PRO A 429 -3.64 -16.48 8.10
N LEU A 430 -2.45 -16.44 7.54
CA LEU A 430 -1.68 -17.62 7.19
C LEU A 430 -0.93 -18.14 8.43
N PRO A 431 -0.66 -19.44 8.53
CA PRO A 431 0.28 -19.95 9.52
C PRO A 431 1.68 -19.37 9.28
N GLU A 432 2.23 -18.66 10.27
CA GLU A 432 3.54 -17.99 10.24
C GLU A 432 4.56 -18.73 11.12
N GLN A 433 5.84 -18.67 10.77
CA GLN A 433 6.94 -19.22 11.56
C GLN A 433 7.56 -18.13 12.45
N PRO A 434 8.02 -18.43 13.67
CA PRO A 434 8.43 -17.42 14.67
C PRO A 434 9.61 -16.51 14.26
N TYR A 435 10.49 -17.00 13.38
CA TYR A 435 11.72 -16.30 12.98
C TYR A 435 11.71 -15.85 11.53
N GLY A 436 10.52 -15.67 10.96
CA GLY A 436 10.28 -15.40 9.54
C GLY A 436 9.88 -16.67 8.81
N SER A 437 8.86 -16.52 8.01
CA SER A 437 8.26 -17.63 7.25
C SER A 437 9.13 -18.00 6.06
N CYS A 438 9.35 -19.30 5.89
CA CYS A 438 10.02 -19.89 4.73
C CYS A 438 9.24 -21.13 4.30
N ASP A 439 9.14 -21.35 2.99
CA ASP A 439 8.44 -22.53 2.45
C ASP A 439 9.35 -23.77 2.37
N LYS A 440 10.57 -23.66 2.90
CA LYS A 440 11.51 -24.75 3.07
C LYS A 440 12.07 -24.74 4.49
N VAL A 441 12.23 -25.94 5.05
CA VAL A 441 12.92 -26.20 6.32
C VAL A 441 13.96 -27.28 6.09
N VAL A 442 15.22 -26.98 6.33
CA VAL A 442 16.32 -27.95 6.29
C VAL A 442 16.60 -28.42 7.72
N ILE A 443 16.71 -29.73 7.92
CA ILE A 443 17.04 -30.34 9.19
C ILE A 443 18.30 -31.20 9.05
N THR A 444 19.17 -31.17 10.07
CA THR A 444 20.35 -32.06 10.18
C THR A 444 20.19 -33.10 11.29
N GLN A 445 19.22 -32.88 12.17
CA GLN A 445 18.84 -33.76 13.29
C GLN A 445 17.32 -33.60 13.55
N ASP A 446 16.79 -34.43 14.42
CA ASP A 446 15.39 -34.39 14.83
C ASP A 446 15.08 -33.03 15.45
N THR A 447 13.98 -32.42 15.00
CA THR A 447 13.55 -31.07 15.44
C THR A 447 12.03 -30.90 15.37
N THR A 448 11.54 -29.68 15.57
CA THR A 448 10.12 -29.38 15.46
C THR A 448 9.89 -28.12 14.59
N VAL A 449 8.78 -28.09 13.85
CA VAL A 449 8.33 -26.91 13.13
C VAL A 449 7.17 -26.25 13.87
N THR A 450 7.30 -24.97 14.16
CA THR A 450 6.33 -24.20 14.94
C THR A 450 5.59 -23.22 14.05
N PHE A 451 4.28 -23.09 14.27
CA PHE A 451 3.42 -22.12 13.59
C PHE A 451 2.62 -21.29 14.57
N THR A 452 2.38 -20.04 14.19
CA THR A 452 1.52 -19.08 14.88
C THR A 452 0.59 -18.38 13.88
N THR A 453 -0.39 -17.67 14.39
CA THR A 453 -1.29 -16.84 13.57
C THR A 453 -1.47 -15.46 14.20
N SER A 454 -1.75 -14.45 13.40
CA SER A 454 -1.93 -13.05 13.86
C SER A 454 -3.15 -12.83 14.76
N ARG A 455 -4.07 -13.79 14.85
CA ARG A 455 -5.17 -13.88 15.81
C ARG A 455 -5.49 -15.34 16.08
N PRO A 456 -6.13 -15.68 17.22
CA PRO A 456 -6.46 -17.06 17.53
C PRO A 456 -7.34 -17.69 16.44
N MET A 457 -6.85 -18.75 15.78
CA MET A 457 -7.57 -19.50 14.75
C MET A 457 -7.22 -20.99 14.85
N LYS A 458 -8.17 -21.85 14.45
CA LYS A 458 -7.90 -23.26 14.22
C LYS A 458 -6.93 -23.39 13.04
N MET A 459 -5.87 -24.19 13.18
CA MET A 459 -5.00 -24.61 12.08
C MET A 459 -5.12 -26.10 11.90
N VAL A 460 -5.11 -26.53 10.62
CA VAL A 460 -5.11 -27.95 10.24
C VAL A 460 -3.95 -28.24 9.29
N TYR A 461 -3.42 -29.46 9.34
CA TYR A 461 -2.25 -29.84 8.54
C TYR A 461 -2.24 -31.30 8.11
N THR A 462 -1.40 -31.61 7.11
CA THR A 462 -1.01 -32.94 6.67
C THR A 462 0.52 -33.04 6.59
N LEU A 463 1.07 -34.27 6.58
CA LEU A 463 2.54 -34.51 6.52
C LEU A 463 2.95 -35.33 5.29
N ASP A 464 1.99 -35.79 4.52
CA ASP A 464 2.16 -36.71 3.40
C ASP A 464 2.04 -36.01 2.03
N GLY A 465 1.97 -34.67 2.03
CA GLY A 465 1.80 -33.85 0.83
C GLY A 465 0.37 -33.75 0.32
N THR A 466 -0.60 -34.43 0.93
CA THR A 466 -2.02 -34.26 0.59
C THR A 466 -2.52 -32.89 1.03
N MET A 467 -3.55 -32.37 0.35
CA MET A 467 -4.16 -31.11 0.73
C MET A 467 -5.00 -31.29 1.99
N PRO A 468 -4.81 -30.46 3.03
CA PRO A 468 -5.62 -30.54 4.24
C PRO A 468 -7.07 -30.15 3.97
N THR A 469 -7.97 -30.72 4.75
CA THR A 469 -9.40 -30.37 4.84
C THR A 469 -9.70 -29.84 6.24
N PRO A 470 -10.87 -29.23 6.50
CA PRO A 470 -11.25 -28.78 7.85
C PRO A 470 -11.21 -29.89 8.92
N GLU A 471 -11.26 -31.18 8.50
CA GLU A 471 -11.24 -32.38 9.33
C GLU A 471 -9.83 -32.97 9.52
N SER A 472 -8.82 -32.43 8.82
CA SER A 472 -7.43 -32.90 8.93
C SER A 472 -6.87 -32.68 10.35
N LEU A 473 -5.66 -33.18 10.60
CA LEU A 473 -4.98 -33.07 11.92
C LEU A 473 -4.97 -31.60 12.39
N VAL A 474 -5.41 -31.40 13.61
CA VAL A 474 -5.45 -30.06 14.21
C VAL A 474 -4.08 -29.75 14.81
N TYR A 475 -3.52 -28.60 14.45
CA TYR A 475 -2.27 -28.12 15.03
C TYR A 475 -2.50 -27.63 16.48
N THR A 476 -1.97 -28.34 17.44
CA THR A 476 -2.06 -28.04 18.87
C THR A 476 -0.70 -27.88 19.55
N ALA A 477 0.36 -28.33 18.88
CA ALA A 477 1.75 -28.26 19.37
C ALA A 477 2.71 -28.23 18.18
N PRO A 478 3.98 -27.83 18.36
CA PRO A 478 5.01 -27.91 17.32
C PRO A 478 5.10 -29.29 16.68
N ILE A 479 5.16 -29.35 15.34
CA ILE A 479 5.17 -30.57 14.55
C ILE A 479 6.57 -31.21 14.61
N PRO A 480 6.72 -32.42 15.13
CA PRO A 480 8.02 -33.13 15.13
C PRO A 480 8.38 -33.58 13.71
N VAL A 481 9.64 -33.35 13.30
CA VAL A 481 10.18 -33.72 12.00
C VAL A 481 11.56 -34.34 12.14
N ASN A 482 11.80 -35.49 11.47
CA ASN A 482 13.07 -36.23 11.51
C ASN A 482 13.49 -36.83 10.17
N HIS A 483 12.66 -36.65 9.13
CA HIS A 483 12.87 -37.12 7.76
C HIS A 483 12.22 -36.15 6.77
N ASP A 484 12.49 -36.36 5.50
CA ASP A 484 11.87 -35.60 4.41
C ASP A 484 10.36 -35.74 4.44
N CYS A 485 9.64 -34.63 4.46
CA CYS A 485 8.19 -34.61 4.38
C CYS A 485 7.68 -33.28 3.82
N ILE A 486 6.41 -33.25 3.49
CA ILE A 486 5.71 -32.04 3.02
C ILE A 486 4.64 -31.69 4.05
N ILE A 487 4.79 -30.56 4.71
CA ILE A 487 3.78 -30.03 5.61
C ILE A 487 2.88 -29.10 4.78
N ASN A 488 1.64 -29.50 4.57
CA ASN A 488 0.60 -28.60 4.09
C ASN A 488 -0.23 -28.12 5.28
N ILE A 489 -0.32 -26.82 5.48
CA ILE A 489 -0.97 -26.23 6.66
C ILE A 489 -1.83 -25.02 6.26
N ALA A 490 -2.99 -24.87 6.89
CA ALA A 490 -3.89 -23.75 6.69
C ALA A 490 -4.66 -23.38 7.95
N THR A 491 -5.14 -22.14 8.05
CA THR A 491 -6.12 -21.74 9.05
C THR A 491 -7.54 -22.08 8.60
N VAL A 492 -8.44 -22.29 9.55
CA VAL A 492 -9.84 -22.68 9.29
C VAL A 492 -10.80 -21.81 10.09
N LEU A 493 -11.77 -21.20 9.41
CA LEU A 493 -12.89 -20.50 10.03
C LEU A 493 -13.91 -21.48 10.65
N PRO A 494 -14.75 -21.03 11.60
CA PRO A 494 -15.87 -21.83 12.09
C PRO A 494 -16.84 -22.31 10.99
N SER A 495 -16.93 -21.57 9.87
CA SER A 495 -17.73 -21.97 8.69
C SER A 495 -17.10 -23.13 7.89
N GLY A 496 -15.88 -23.55 8.20
CA GLY A 496 -15.13 -24.55 7.43
C GLY A 496 -14.30 -23.95 6.29
N LYS A 497 -14.43 -22.68 5.96
CA LYS A 497 -13.59 -22.03 4.95
C LYS A 497 -12.14 -21.95 5.42
N MET A 498 -11.23 -22.26 4.51
CA MET A 498 -9.78 -22.31 4.79
C MET A 498 -9.04 -21.12 4.15
N SER A 499 -7.92 -20.75 4.74
CA SER A 499 -6.93 -19.86 4.11
C SER A 499 -6.29 -20.51 2.89
N ARG A 500 -5.44 -19.77 2.17
CA ARG A 500 -4.48 -20.42 1.27
C ARG A 500 -3.66 -21.45 2.05
N ILE A 501 -3.41 -22.59 1.43
CA ILE A 501 -2.58 -23.64 2.01
C ILE A 501 -1.11 -23.19 1.86
N ARG A 502 -0.37 -23.21 2.96
CA ARG A 502 1.09 -23.13 2.91
C ARG A 502 1.67 -24.53 2.79
N THR A 503 2.54 -24.70 1.81
CA THR A 503 3.31 -25.92 1.59
C THR A 503 4.73 -25.69 2.04
N ILE A 504 5.17 -26.39 3.07
CA ILE A 504 6.54 -26.31 3.59
C ILE A 504 7.25 -27.62 3.27
N GLN A 505 8.31 -27.53 2.51
CA GLN A 505 9.16 -28.68 2.18
C GLN A 505 10.19 -28.86 3.29
N VAL A 506 10.11 -29.98 4.01
CA VAL A 506 11.11 -30.40 5.01
C VAL A 506 12.10 -31.31 4.32
N GLU A 507 13.39 -30.96 4.37
CA GLU A 507 14.48 -31.77 3.80
C GLU A 507 15.53 -32.09 4.88
N LYS A 508 15.87 -33.37 5.03
CA LYS A 508 16.99 -33.80 5.86
C LYS A 508 18.28 -33.73 5.03
N GLN A 509 19.21 -32.88 5.43
CA GLN A 509 20.47 -32.67 4.73
C GLN A 509 21.66 -32.98 5.64
N ASN A 510 22.76 -33.41 5.03
CA ASN A 510 24.08 -33.30 5.63
C ASN A 510 24.63 -31.91 5.30
N TYR A 511 25.58 -31.40 6.09
CA TYR A 511 26.30 -30.18 5.75
C TYR A 511 27.02 -30.36 4.43
N ALA A 512 26.73 -29.49 3.45
CA ALA A 512 27.46 -29.44 2.20
C ALA A 512 28.94 -29.14 2.48
N PRO A 513 29.88 -29.93 1.96
CA PRO A 513 31.29 -29.72 2.24
C PRO A 513 31.79 -28.40 1.64
N SER A 514 32.64 -27.69 2.34
CA SER A 514 33.35 -26.54 1.81
C SER A 514 34.36 -26.96 0.75
N VAL A 515 34.72 -26.03 -0.12
CA VAL A 515 35.77 -26.24 -1.12
C VAL A 515 37.12 -25.69 -0.63
N GLU A 516 38.20 -26.41 -0.94
CA GLU A 516 39.57 -25.90 -0.75
C GLU A 516 40.02 -25.17 -2.00
N VAL A 517 40.21 -23.86 -1.89
CA VAL A 517 40.72 -23.01 -2.99
C VAL A 517 42.01 -22.37 -2.54
N LYS A 518 43.08 -22.51 -3.36
CA LYS A 518 44.37 -21.89 -3.10
C LYS A 518 44.36 -20.45 -3.65
N ASP A 519 45.09 -19.57 -2.95
CA ASP A 519 45.36 -18.20 -3.41
C ASP A 519 44.09 -17.35 -3.67
N VAL A 520 43.02 -17.54 -2.85
CA VAL A 520 41.80 -16.74 -2.93
C VAL A 520 42.10 -15.26 -2.70
N LYS A 521 41.44 -14.41 -3.45
CA LYS A 521 41.52 -12.96 -3.30
C LYS A 521 40.17 -12.40 -2.82
N PRO A 522 40.17 -11.28 -2.08
CA PRO A 522 38.92 -10.65 -1.64
C PRO A 522 38.05 -10.15 -2.81
N GLY A 523 36.76 -10.36 -2.73
CA GLY A 523 35.75 -9.89 -3.69
C GLY A 523 35.16 -10.99 -4.55
N LEU A 524 34.38 -10.63 -5.53
CA LEU A 524 33.73 -11.52 -6.51
C LEU A 524 34.08 -11.10 -7.92
N GLU A 525 34.28 -12.05 -8.84
CA GLU A 525 34.33 -11.77 -10.27
C GLU A 525 32.95 -11.38 -10.77
N MET A 526 32.82 -10.23 -11.42
CA MET A 526 31.58 -9.72 -11.96
C MET A 526 31.66 -9.49 -13.44
N LYS A 527 30.64 -9.93 -14.16
CA LYS A 527 30.39 -9.57 -15.56
C LYS A 527 29.08 -8.79 -15.68
N ARG A 528 29.08 -7.74 -16.52
CA ARG A 528 27.93 -6.86 -16.73
C ARG A 528 27.71 -6.62 -18.22
N ILE A 529 26.42 -6.54 -18.59
CA ILE A 529 26.03 -6.24 -19.98
C ILE A 529 24.90 -5.21 -19.96
N LYS A 530 24.99 -4.20 -20.86
CA LYS A 530 23.89 -3.24 -21.05
C LYS A 530 22.82 -3.83 -21.94
N GLY A 531 21.57 -3.51 -21.64
CA GLY A 531 20.39 -3.97 -22.35
C GLY A 531 19.21 -4.12 -21.42
N TYR A 532 18.00 -4.01 -21.94
CA TYR A 532 16.80 -4.20 -21.15
C TYR A 532 16.34 -5.66 -21.22
N TYR A 533 16.42 -6.32 -20.10
CA TYR A 533 16.06 -7.72 -19.93
C TYR A 533 14.84 -7.83 -19.02
N HIS A 534 13.85 -8.61 -19.41
CA HIS A 534 12.65 -8.83 -18.60
C HIS A 534 12.84 -9.99 -17.62
N HIS A 535 13.58 -11.02 -18.03
CA HIS A 535 13.78 -12.25 -17.27
C HIS A 535 15.23 -12.73 -17.35
N VAL A 536 15.67 -13.54 -16.39
CA VAL A 536 17.02 -14.13 -16.36
C VAL A 536 17.30 -14.99 -17.61
N ASN A 537 16.30 -15.67 -18.13
CA ASN A 537 16.42 -16.49 -19.32
C ASN A 537 16.78 -15.67 -20.59
N ASP A 538 16.50 -14.37 -20.62
CA ASP A 538 16.85 -13.50 -21.73
C ASP A 538 18.37 -13.39 -21.90
N LEU A 539 19.13 -13.63 -20.81
CA LEU A 539 20.59 -13.57 -20.82
C LEU A 539 21.26 -14.68 -21.61
N GLU A 540 20.58 -15.81 -21.83
CA GLU A 540 21.06 -16.91 -22.66
C GLU A 540 21.13 -16.55 -24.16
N TRP A 541 20.34 -15.56 -24.59
CA TRP A 541 20.13 -15.17 -25.96
C TRP A 541 20.75 -13.82 -26.32
N THR A 542 21.63 -13.30 -25.44
CA THR A 542 22.24 -11.98 -25.66
C THR A 542 23.58 -12.10 -26.40
N ASP A 543 23.73 -11.36 -27.50
CA ASP A 543 24.95 -11.28 -28.32
C ASP A 543 25.87 -10.10 -27.93
N GLY A 544 25.52 -9.40 -26.82
CA GLY A 544 26.26 -8.20 -26.40
C GLY A 544 27.62 -8.50 -25.76
N VAL A 545 28.41 -7.46 -25.62
CA VAL A 545 29.75 -7.53 -25.01
C VAL A 545 29.65 -7.39 -23.51
N TRP A 546 30.16 -8.37 -22.78
CA TRP A 546 30.24 -8.36 -21.34
C TRP A 546 31.48 -7.59 -20.85
N GLU A 547 31.25 -6.64 -19.93
CA GLU A 547 32.32 -5.95 -19.20
C GLU A 547 32.66 -6.76 -17.95
N ASN A 548 33.95 -7.10 -17.76
CA ASN A 548 34.43 -7.87 -16.62
C ASN A 548 35.10 -6.95 -15.60
N SER A 549 34.86 -7.20 -14.30
CA SER A 549 35.52 -6.51 -13.19
C SER A 549 35.50 -7.39 -11.93
N VAL A 550 36.18 -6.94 -10.88
CA VAL A 550 36.10 -7.52 -9.55
C VAL A 550 35.37 -6.52 -8.66
N ILE A 551 34.38 -7.00 -7.89
CA ILE A 551 33.61 -6.22 -6.93
C ILE A 551 33.89 -6.70 -5.52
N ARG A 552 33.79 -5.80 -4.52
CA ARG A 552 33.96 -6.13 -3.11
C ARG A 552 32.66 -6.50 -2.42
N ASN A 553 31.55 -5.94 -2.90
CA ASN A 553 30.22 -6.21 -2.38
C ASN A 553 29.16 -6.15 -3.48
N PHE A 554 27.99 -6.68 -3.20
CA PHE A 554 26.90 -6.74 -4.18
C PHE A 554 26.35 -5.36 -4.59
N GLY A 555 26.52 -4.32 -3.76
CA GLY A 555 26.13 -2.95 -4.09
C GLY A 555 26.86 -2.39 -5.31
N GLU A 556 28.12 -2.83 -5.54
CA GLU A 556 28.93 -2.41 -6.68
C GLU A 556 28.46 -3.00 -8.03
N MET A 557 27.55 -3.97 -8.01
CA MET A 557 26.89 -4.45 -9.23
C MET A 557 26.02 -3.37 -9.88
N LYS A 558 25.58 -2.39 -9.10
CA LYS A 558 24.68 -1.33 -9.55
C LYS A 558 25.42 -0.27 -10.37
N LEU A 559 24.80 0.17 -11.46
CA LEU A 559 25.16 1.40 -12.15
C LEU A 559 24.33 2.56 -11.60
N LYS A 560 24.93 3.74 -11.53
CA LYS A 560 24.17 4.96 -11.21
C LYS A 560 23.19 5.21 -12.36
N GLN A 561 21.91 5.17 -12.08
CA GLN A 561 20.84 5.48 -13.03
C GLN A 561 20.30 6.89 -12.78
N ALA A 562 19.85 7.55 -13.84
CA ALA A 562 19.11 8.79 -13.71
C ALA A 562 17.65 8.47 -13.33
N ASP A 563 17.15 9.09 -12.28
CA ASP A 563 15.75 8.96 -11.81
C ASP A 563 14.83 10.00 -12.45
N ASP A 564 15.14 10.45 -13.65
CA ASP A 564 14.31 11.35 -14.45
C ASP A 564 13.19 10.54 -15.12
N ALA A 565 11.94 10.98 -14.99
CA ALA A 565 10.78 10.30 -15.58
C ALA A 565 10.91 10.09 -17.10
N ARG A 566 11.71 10.89 -17.82
CA ARG A 566 12.03 10.72 -19.24
C ARG A 566 12.96 9.57 -19.52
N THR A 567 13.82 9.22 -18.57
CA THR A 567 14.87 8.19 -18.70
C THR A 567 14.47 6.86 -18.07
N LEU A 568 13.44 6.83 -17.23
CA LEU A 568 12.87 5.62 -16.66
C LEU A 568 11.99 4.87 -17.69
N ARG A 569 12.54 4.53 -18.86
CA ARG A 569 11.79 3.91 -19.97
C ARG A 569 12.30 2.54 -20.37
N GLY A 570 13.09 1.90 -19.52
CA GLY A 570 13.71 0.64 -19.87
C GLY A 570 14.99 0.78 -20.72
N GLU A 571 15.34 1.98 -21.17
CA GLU A 571 16.54 2.24 -21.97
C GLU A 571 17.83 2.16 -21.14
N ASN A 572 17.72 2.21 -19.81
CA ASN A 572 18.82 2.18 -18.86
C ASN A 572 19.02 0.79 -18.22
N GLY A 573 18.42 -0.24 -18.80
CA GLY A 573 18.55 -1.59 -18.28
C GLY A 573 19.97 -2.15 -18.43
N TYR A 574 20.31 -3.06 -17.55
CA TYR A 574 21.52 -3.90 -17.63
C TYR A 574 21.32 -5.17 -16.83
N ALA A 575 22.17 -6.16 -17.07
CA ALA A 575 22.29 -7.34 -16.22
C ALA A 575 23.70 -7.45 -15.67
N ALA A 576 23.83 -7.97 -14.46
CA ALA A 576 25.11 -8.24 -13.81
C ALA A 576 25.08 -9.63 -13.15
N ILE A 577 26.18 -10.36 -13.29
CA ILE A 577 26.38 -11.67 -12.67
C ILE A 577 27.68 -11.59 -11.89
N ALA A 578 27.63 -11.92 -10.59
CA ALA A 578 28.81 -12.02 -9.74
C ALA A 578 29.01 -13.47 -9.33
N GLU A 579 30.22 -13.98 -9.44
CA GLU A 579 30.60 -15.35 -9.14
C GLU A 579 31.88 -15.38 -8.28
N GLY A 580 31.98 -16.37 -7.38
CA GLY A 580 33.12 -16.55 -6.48
C GLY A 580 32.74 -17.45 -5.31
N TYR A 581 33.19 -17.08 -4.12
CA TYR A 581 32.99 -17.87 -2.90
C TYR A 581 32.48 -17.00 -1.77
N VAL A 582 31.59 -17.58 -0.95
CA VAL A 582 31.19 -17.02 0.35
C VAL A 582 31.77 -17.83 1.48
N MET A 583 32.38 -17.18 2.48
CA MET A 583 32.93 -17.81 3.67
C MET A 583 31.83 -18.03 4.70
N VAL A 584 31.59 -19.27 5.06
CA VAL A 584 30.68 -19.68 6.13
C VAL A 584 31.48 -19.87 7.43
N PRO A 585 31.14 -19.19 8.52
CA PRO A 585 31.99 -19.13 9.73
C PRO A 585 31.98 -20.42 10.57
N GLU A 586 30.90 -21.20 10.50
CA GLU A 586 30.73 -22.45 11.28
C GLU A 586 29.72 -23.38 10.62
N ASP A 587 29.72 -24.66 10.97
CA ASP A 587 28.71 -25.61 10.48
C ASP A 587 27.30 -25.18 10.94
N GLY A 588 26.33 -25.26 10.05
CA GLY A 588 24.96 -24.89 10.41
C GLY A 588 23.96 -24.99 9.27
N VAL A 589 22.69 -24.89 9.63
CA VAL A 589 21.61 -24.60 8.70
C VAL A 589 21.49 -23.09 8.58
N TYR A 590 21.67 -22.56 7.37
CA TYR A 590 21.61 -21.14 7.08
C TYR A 590 20.38 -20.81 6.27
N TYR A 591 19.60 -19.86 6.77
CA TYR A 591 18.56 -19.18 6.00
C TYR A 591 19.20 -18.04 5.24
N VAL A 592 18.95 -18.00 3.93
CA VAL A 592 19.51 -17.03 2.99
C VAL A 592 18.39 -16.15 2.48
N SER A 593 18.61 -14.85 2.43
CA SER A 593 17.62 -13.86 2.02
C SER A 593 18.24 -12.84 1.09
N SER A 594 17.58 -12.51 -0.04
CA SER A 594 18.05 -11.52 -1.00
C SER A 594 16.94 -10.96 -1.86
N ARG A 595 17.19 -9.76 -2.43
CA ARG A 595 16.38 -9.13 -3.49
C ARG A 595 16.95 -9.33 -4.88
N ALA A 596 18.00 -10.14 -5.02
CA ALA A 596 18.54 -10.53 -6.32
C ALA A 596 17.49 -11.26 -7.17
N ASP A 597 17.71 -11.29 -8.46
CA ASP A 597 16.93 -12.14 -9.36
C ASP A 597 17.15 -13.62 -9.04
N GLN A 598 18.43 -14.01 -8.90
CA GLN A 598 18.80 -15.36 -8.48
C GLN A 598 20.03 -15.36 -7.58
N VAL A 599 20.02 -16.26 -6.60
CA VAL A 599 21.20 -16.59 -5.77
C VAL A 599 21.37 -18.10 -5.74
N TRP A 600 22.59 -18.53 -6.08
CA TRP A 600 23.01 -19.92 -6.06
C TRP A 600 24.14 -20.11 -5.05
N ILE A 601 24.08 -21.14 -4.22
CA ILE A 601 25.18 -21.58 -3.35
C ILE A 601 25.38 -23.08 -3.59
N ASP A 602 26.62 -23.52 -3.77
CA ASP A 602 27.00 -24.90 -4.11
C ASP A 602 26.17 -25.44 -5.29
N SER A 603 25.99 -24.64 -6.33
CA SER A 603 25.18 -24.96 -7.53
C SER A 603 23.69 -25.22 -7.24
N LYS A 604 23.19 -24.94 -6.04
CA LYS A 604 21.76 -25.00 -5.69
C LYS A 604 21.15 -23.61 -5.82
N LEU A 605 20.08 -23.47 -6.60
CA LEU A 605 19.29 -22.25 -6.65
C LEU A 605 18.55 -22.08 -5.32
N LEU A 606 18.92 -21.09 -4.53
CA LEU A 606 18.29 -20.80 -3.25
C LEU A 606 17.25 -19.69 -3.38
N ILE A 607 17.56 -18.62 -4.09
CA ILE A 607 16.66 -17.49 -4.31
C ILE A 607 16.32 -17.41 -5.79
N ASP A 608 15.04 -17.33 -6.11
CA ASP A 608 14.54 -17.04 -7.45
C ASP A 608 13.39 -16.00 -7.35
N ASN A 609 13.72 -14.77 -7.69
CA ASN A 609 12.80 -13.64 -7.81
C ASN A 609 12.58 -13.24 -9.28
N SER A 610 13.05 -14.03 -10.22
CA SER A 610 13.12 -13.65 -11.64
C SER A 610 11.77 -13.49 -12.32
N SER A 611 10.70 -14.08 -11.75
CA SER A 611 9.33 -14.00 -12.27
C SER A 611 8.43 -13.03 -11.50
N GLU A 612 8.96 -12.30 -10.52
CA GLU A 612 8.16 -11.48 -9.62
C GLU A 612 8.45 -9.99 -9.78
N VAL A 613 7.58 -9.17 -9.20
CA VAL A 613 7.88 -7.75 -8.96
C VAL A 613 9.02 -7.68 -7.96
N LYS A 614 10.23 -7.46 -8.45
CA LYS A 614 11.50 -7.66 -7.75
C LYS A 614 11.78 -6.73 -6.59
N SER A 615 10.96 -5.76 -6.41
CA SER A 615 11.31 -4.56 -5.63
C SER A 615 11.36 -4.74 -4.14
N ILE A 616 10.63 -5.69 -3.60
CA ILE A 616 10.12 -5.45 -2.26
C ILE A 616 10.26 -6.64 -1.36
N SER A 617 10.39 -7.81 -1.92
CA SER A 617 10.45 -9.02 -1.11
C SER A 617 11.86 -9.58 -1.11
N HIS A 618 12.47 -9.63 0.06
CA HIS A 618 13.50 -10.61 0.27
C HIS A 618 12.84 -11.98 0.22
N ARG A 619 13.23 -12.84 -0.72
CA ARG A 619 12.86 -14.25 -0.68
C ARG A 619 13.85 -14.97 0.20
N ASP A 620 13.35 -15.91 0.99
CA ASP A 620 14.13 -16.70 1.92
C ASP A 620 14.15 -18.16 1.47
N ASN A 621 15.30 -18.80 1.61
CA ASN A 621 15.45 -20.23 1.48
C ASN A 621 16.53 -20.69 2.49
N CYS A 622 16.71 -21.99 2.65
CA CYS A 622 17.68 -22.50 3.60
C CYS A 622 18.50 -23.69 3.06
N VAL A 623 19.68 -23.84 3.59
CA VAL A 623 20.66 -24.87 3.21
C VAL A 623 21.56 -25.23 4.39
N ALA A 624 21.97 -26.48 4.49
CA ALA A 624 22.97 -26.93 5.47
C ALA A 624 24.38 -26.81 4.86
N LEU A 625 25.25 -26.01 5.49
CA LEU A 625 26.60 -25.71 5.04
C LEU A 625 27.63 -26.07 6.12
N ALA A 626 28.76 -26.67 5.72
CA ALA A 626 29.93 -26.82 6.59
C ALA A 626 30.65 -25.45 6.68
N LYS A 627 31.52 -25.31 7.70
CA LYS A 627 32.44 -24.18 7.79
C LYS A 627 33.38 -24.15 6.60
N GLY A 628 33.60 -22.98 6.01
CA GLY A 628 34.58 -22.79 4.93
C GLY A 628 33.99 -22.05 3.72
N LEU A 629 34.67 -22.17 2.58
CA LEU A 629 34.30 -21.51 1.33
C LEU A 629 33.24 -22.32 0.58
N HIS A 630 32.20 -21.63 0.10
CA HIS A 630 31.16 -22.21 -0.74
C HIS A 630 31.01 -21.40 -2.03
N PRO A 631 30.99 -22.02 -3.23
CA PRO A 631 30.73 -21.35 -4.48
C PRO A 631 29.40 -20.58 -4.45
N ILE A 632 29.46 -19.31 -4.89
CA ILE A 632 28.27 -18.45 -4.98
C ILE A 632 28.15 -17.88 -6.38
N LYS A 633 26.90 -17.80 -6.88
CA LYS A 633 26.53 -17.03 -8.05
C LYS A 633 25.34 -16.13 -7.70
N TYR A 634 25.45 -14.86 -8.05
CA TYR A 634 24.46 -13.84 -7.76
C TYR A 634 24.08 -13.15 -9.07
N VAL A 635 22.80 -13.15 -9.44
CA VAL A 635 22.30 -12.57 -10.69
C VAL A 635 21.39 -11.40 -10.38
N PHE A 636 21.61 -10.27 -11.03
CA PHE A 636 20.80 -9.08 -10.92
C PHE A 636 20.47 -8.50 -12.29
N ILE A 637 19.20 -8.15 -12.50
CA ILE A 637 18.71 -7.46 -13.70
C ILE A 637 18.13 -6.11 -13.29
N ALA A 638 18.67 -5.05 -13.86
CA ALA A 638 18.15 -3.70 -13.72
C ALA A 638 17.03 -3.47 -14.73
N ASN A 639 15.80 -3.48 -14.27
CA ASN A 639 14.59 -3.22 -15.06
C ASN A 639 13.50 -2.58 -14.19
N ILE A 640 12.36 -2.24 -14.81
CA ILE A 640 11.17 -1.75 -14.11
C ILE A 640 10.12 -2.85 -14.13
N THR A 641 9.69 -3.29 -12.96
CA THR A 641 8.69 -4.34 -12.81
C THR A 641 7.62 -3.88 -11.83
N GLY A 642 6.35 -3.85 -12.26
CA GLY A 642 5.22 -3.44 -11.42
C GLY A 642 5.39 -2.01 -10.86
N GLY A 643 5.88 -1.07 -11.67
CA GLY A 643 6.08 0.31 -11.27
C GLY A 643 7.29 0.58 -10.36
N TRP A 644 8.18 -0.41 -10.21
CA TRP A 644 9.39 -0.27 -9.38
C TRP A 644 10.67 -0.48 -10.16
N PRO A 645 11.60 0.47 -10.17
CA PRO A 645 12.94 0.29 -10.72
C PRO A 645 13.78 -0.59 -9.80
N SER A 646 14.20 -1.76 -10.29
CA SER A 646 14.95 -2.71 -9.47
C SER A 646 16.31 -2.15 -8.98
N TRP A 647 16.88 -1.15 -9.67
CA TRP A 647 18.11 -0.47 -9.24
C TRP A 647 17.94 0.43 -8.01
N TRP A 648 16.72 0.71 -7.56
CA TRP A 648 16.48 1.37 -6.26
C TRP A 648 16.73 0.42 -5.09
N ASN A 649 16.66 -0.89 -5.30
CA ASN A 649 16.91 -1.86 -4.25
C ASN A 649 18.36 -1.79 -3.74
N GLY A 650 18.54 -1.93 -2.43
CA GLY A 650 19.82 -2.33 -1.88
C GLY A 650 20.13 -3.77 -2.30
N LEU A 651 21.25 -3.98 -2.98
CA LEU A 651 21.73 -5.32 -3.29
C LEU A 651 22.61 -5.82 -2.16
N ASN A 652 22.18 -6.90 -1.53
CA ASN A 652 22.89 -7.58 -0.45
C ASN A 652 22.53 -9.06 -0.44
N LEU A 653 23.34 -9.83 0.22
CA LEU A 653 23.02 -11.18 0.66
C LEU A 653 22.95 -11.16 2.17
N GLN A 654 21.83 -11.64 2.71
CA GLN A 654 21.65 -11.77 4.15
C GLN A 654 21.61 -13.24 4.53
N MET A 655 22.23 -13.56 5.62
CA MET A 655 22.23 -14.92 6.18
C MET A 655 21.90 -14.88 7.67
N ARG A 656 21.14 -15.85 8.14
CA ARG A 656 20.98 -16.15 9.57
C ARG A 656 21.14 -17.64 9.80
N LYS A 657 21.80 -18.00 10.87
CA LYS A 657 21.84 -19.39 11.30
C LYS A 657 20.49 -19.81 11.88
N ASP A 658 20.14 -21.08 11.78
CA ASP A 658 18.95 -21.63 12.42
C ASP A 658 18.88 -21.26 13.91
N ASN A 659 17.67 -20.97 14.40
CA ASN A 659 17.39 -20.44 15.73
C ASN A 659 17.90 -19.02 16.03
N SER A 660 18.53 -18.32 15.08
CA SER A 660 18.77 -16.88 15.18
C SER A 660 17.52 -16.11 14.76
N LYS A 661 17.24 -14.97 15.43
CA LYS A 661 16.10 -14.10 15.13
C LYS A 661 16.38 -13.13 13.99
N GLU A 662 17.64 -12.78 13.77
CA GLU A 662 18.03 -11.67 12.91
C GLU A 662 18.89 -12.14 11.75
N PHE A 663 18.60 -11.62 10.57
CA PHE A 663 19.46 -11.73 9.43
C PHE A 663 20.61 -10.71 9.53
N ALA A 664 21.83 -11.14 9.24
CA ALA A 664 22.99 -10.28 9.07
C ALA A 664 23.40 -10.22 7.60
N ASN A 665 23.86 -9.07 7.15
CA ASN A 665 24.48 -8.97 5.83
C ASN A 665 25.76 -9.80 5.80
N VAL A 666 26.01 -10.46 4.66
CA VAL A 666 27.31 -11.04 4.36
C VAL A 666 28.30 -9.89 4.19
N GLU A 667 29.35 -9.88 5.00
CA GLU A 667 30.37 -8.85 5.01
C GLU A 667 31.33 -8.98 3.81
N ASP A 668 31.90 -7.84 3.38
CA ASP A 668 32.88 -7.82 2.29
C ASP A 668 34.07 -8.77 2.53
N SER A 669 34.45 -8.95 3.79
CA SER A 669 35.51 -9.87 4.25
C SER A 669 35.18 -11.36 4.10
N GLN A 670 33.92 -11.70 3.82
CA GLN A 670 33.45 -13.06 3.60
C GLN A 670 33.33 -13.45 2.12
N LEU A 671 33.63 -12.51 1.21
CA LEU A 671 33.53 -12.71 -0.24
C LEU A 671 34.93 -12.87 -0.88
N PHE A 672 35.08 -13.90 -1.72
CA PHE A 672 36.36 -14.25 -2.34
C PHE A 672 36.18 -14.72 -3.78
N HIS A 673 37.26 -14.60 -4.59
CA HIS A 673 37.35 -15.14 -5.95
C HIS A 673 38.72 -15.75 -6.21
#